data_89d871549a83ff018fb3e3fc1ec22be6
#
_entry.id   89d871549a83ff018fb3e3fc1ec22be6
#
_cell.length_a   1.000
_cell.length_b   1.000
_cell.length_c   1.000
_cell.angle_alpha   90.00
_cell.angle_beta   90.00
_cell.angle_gamma   90.00
#
_symmetry.space_group_name_H-M   'P 1'
#
loop_
_entity.id
_entity.type
_entity.pdbx_description
1 polymer ?
#
loop_
_entity_poly.entity_id
_entity_poly.type
_entity_poly.pdbx_seq_one_letter_code
_entity_poly.pdbx_strand_id
1 'polypeptide(L)'
;MNKIVKFFTLLTLCCPIVACGDYLDTSTPENADDGFVTSTASETFKILSWCYANYRQNCVMGVYRWNDPIGSDAEYYPEVASLNNANARLQPELLSIGTANSAFNGYYTIVARVNKLLDIIGTKEEYIQAKEAGEVNEWTQLYGESLSMKAFCYFELVKHYGDVPYGYENTTASEYSLNSRFEILDKVIEMFGEAAPLMYRLGEGGITAERMSRGFAEAMAGMAALYSGGWQTVRTDVQGLYGDVQLETKGVDEYSSIYARRTDYLDYYRTAETYFDQAMADKGTATLVTTDERGYADNPFQRHFQYQHDLQLSPESIFEIGNMQGGQSGQTTSSEYPYAFGRASNGASQMGAPCKVFGAVRIMPTFYYGEFEDGDMRRDITATVTGSNGDGNEAILRFAPGNKLDGGMTTNKWDPNRMNPPYVADQRQSGMNWPIMRLADLMLMRAEVKAVLGNDVAARSDLNDVRRRAFGDTNHDIQSSGDQLLADILQERKLEFAGEGQRRWDLIRNGLFVEKAVEVRAEMSQMVADLQSKGYHEFANGNQIPMYIWVKSVHRDNPLTYDADPTDPALYPGWRGQYDYSTTDAASAVKGTDHNLAIEGLFEYIDPSSERAKQLEADGYVKTDWGKGIVDNADHYCNSNLLPGVKAGNVPPRYYFPIPFEVLSHSNGKVTNGYGLAQE
;
A
#
# COMPACT_ATOMS: atom_id res chain seq x y z
N MET A 1 -13.75 38.54 -77.34
CA MET A 1 -13.70 37.77 -76.06
C MET A 1 -13.89 36.31 -76.39
N ASN A 2 -12.96 35.60 -76.98
CA ASN A 2 -13.04 34.13 -77.19
C ASN A 2 -11.81 33.53 -77.89
N LYS A 3 -10.60 33.95 -77.54
CA LYS A 3 -9.37 33.31 -78.09
C LYS A 3 -8.21 33.19 -77.08
N ILE A 4 -8.42 33.52 -75.78
CA ILE A 4 -7.38 33.46 -74.76
C ILE A 4 -7.60 32.28 -73.81
N VAL A 5 -8.78 31.65 -73.84
CA VAL A 5 -9.10 30.54 -72.89
C VAL A 5 -8.64 29.14 -73.40
N LYS A 6 -8.25 29.01 -74.67
CA LYS A 6 -7.83 27.72 -75.25
C LYS A 6 -6.32 27.41 -75.20
N PHE A 7 -5.47 28.33 -74.71
CA PHE A 7 -4.02 28.16 -74.70
C PHE A 7 -3.47 27.76 -73.27
N PHE A 8 -4.31 27.81 -72.25
CA PHE A 8 -3.92 27.45 -70.90
C PHE A 8 -4.27 26.01 -70.48
N THR A 9 -4.97 25.23 -71.33
CA THR A 9 -5.41 23.89 -71.03
C THR A 9 -4.55 22.78 -71.62
N LEU A 10 -3.40 23.09 -72.18
CA LEU A 10 -2.52 22.12 -72.83
C LEU A 10 -1.05 22.12 -72.31
N LEU A 11 -0.80 22.82 -71.22
CA LEU A 11 0.56 22.88 -70.63
C LEU A 11 0.61 22.28 -69.19
N THR A 12 -0.40 21.50 -68.81
CA THR A 12 -0.48 20.94 -67.44
C THR A 12 -0.44 19.40 -67.45
N LEU A 13 0.15 18.78 -68.49
CA LEU A 13 0.19 17.31 -68.56
C LEU A 13 1.57 16.73 -68.87
N CYS A 14 2.66 17.38 -68.45
CA CYS A 14 4.00 16.80 -68.49
C CYS A 14 4.87 17.38 -67.36
N CYS A 15 4.49 17.15 -66.10
CA CYS A 15 5.42 17.15 -64.99
C CYS A 15 5.54 15.72 -64.45
N PRO A 16 6.76 15.18 -64.39
CA PRO A 16 6.94 13.82 -63.91
C PRO A 16 6.55 13.72 -62.40
N ILE A 17 5.78 12.70 -62.11
CA ILE A 17 5.52 12.23 -60.75
C ILE A 17 6.83 11.70 -60.14
N VAL A 18 7.66 12.60 -59.70
CA VAL A 18 8.82 12.28 -58.86
C VAL A 18 8.98 13.50 -57.95
N ALA A 19 8.28 13.55 -56.86
CA ALA A 19 8.54 14.29 -55.63
C ALA A 19 7.27 14.38 -54.77
N CYS A 20 6.85 13.30 -54.17
CA CYS A 20 5.89 13.32 -53.09
C CYS A 20 6.28 12.28 -51.98
N GLY A 21 7.53 11.83 -51.96
CA GLY A 21 8.07 11.05 -50.86
C GLY A 21 8.62 11.88 -49.70
N ASP A 22 9.32 12.96 -50.05
CA ASP A 22 10.08 13.76 -49.05
C ASP A 22 9.30 14.91 -48.38
N TYR A 23 8.10 15.22 -48.80
CA TYR A 23 7.34 16.36 -48.24
C TYR A 23 6.39 15.94 -47.09
N LEU A 24 6.21 14.65 -46.87
CA LEU A 24 5.43 14.13 -45.76
C LEU A 24 6.29 13.67 -44.57
N ASP A 25 7.63 13.71 -44.72
CA ASP A 25 8.63 13.40 -43.67
C ASP A 25 9.23 14.66 -43.03
N THR A 26 8.56 15.81 -43.13
CA THR A 26 8.97 16.97 -42.32
C THR A 26 8.57 16.72 -40.86
N SER A 27 9.55 16.35 -40.03
CA SER A 27 9.47 16.50 -38.59
C SER A 27 8.98 17.94 -38.30
N THR A 28 7.75 18.08 -37.79
CA THR A 28 7.29 19.37 -37.32
C THR A 28 8.16 19.78 -36.13
N PRO A 29 8.77 20.99 -36.12
CA PRO A 29 9.65 21.43 -35.04
C PRO A 29 8.98 21.47 -33.65
N GLU A 30 7.66 21.28 -33.61
CA GLU A 30 6.86 21.29 -32.37
C GLU A 30 6.61 19.91 -31.75
N ASN A 31 6.92 18.81 -32.47
CA ASN A 31 6.83 17.47 -31.93
C ASN A 31 8.24 16.83 -32.03
N ALA A 32 8.82 16.49 -30.89
CA ALA A 32 10.02 15.67 -30.85
C ALA A 32 9.74 14.34 -31.58
N ASP A 33 10.52 14.04 -32.62
CA ASP A 33 10.39 12.76 -33.32
C ASP A 33 10.90 11.58 -32.45
N ASP A 34 10.53 10.37 -32.80
CA ASP A 34 10.93 9.17 -32.07
C ASP A 34 12.48 9.05 -32.01
N GLY A 35 13.18 9.54 -33.01
CA GLY A 35 14.64 9.56 -33.04
C GLY A 35 15.27 10.51 -32.02
N PHE A 36 14.68 11.69 -31.79
CA PHE A 36 15.14 12.62 -30.78
C PHE A 36 14.88 12.09 -29.36
N VAL A 37 13.65 11.61 -29.11
CA VAL A 37 13.23 11.14 -27.76
C VAL A 37 14.01 9.90 -27.33
N THR A 38 14.57 9.16 -28.24
CA THR A 38 15.38 7.97 -27.98
C THR A 38 16.86 8.14 -28.26
N SER A 39 17.33 9.39 -28.44
CA SER A 39 18.73 9.70 -28.77
C SER A 39 19.72 9.44 -27.65
N THR A 40 19.30 9.62 -26.41
CA THR A 40 20.10 9.37 -25.21
C THR A 40 19.30 8.61 -24.17
N ALA A 41 20.01 7.94 -23.24
CA ALA A 41 19.38 7.24 -22.12
C ALA A 41 18.54 8.19 -21.27
N SER A 42 18.99 9.44 -21.04
CA SER A 42 18.28 10.45 -20.27
C SER A 42 16.97 10.89 -20.95
N GLU A 43 16.96 11.10 -22.28
CA GLU A 43 15.72 11.43 -23.02
C GLU A 43 14.76 10.23 -23.01
N THR A 44 15.29 9.02 -23.21
CA THR A 44 14.50 7.78 -23.16
C THR A 44 13.87 7.54 -21.79
N PHE A 45 14.56 7.89 -20.71
CA PHE A 45 14.03 7.79 -19.33
C PHE A 45 12.77 8.65 -19.16
N LYS A 46 12.59 9.75 -19.86
CA LYS A 46 11.37 10.58 -19.77
C LYS A 46 10.12 9.79 -20.17
N ILE A 47 10.25 8.84 -21.10
CA ILE A 47 9.12 7.96 -21.47
C ILE A 47 8.82 6.99 -20.31
N LEU A 48 9.84 6.42 -19.69
CA LEU A 48 9.67 5.54 -18.56
C LEU A 48 9.13 6.29 -17.33
N SER A 49 9.58 7.53 -17.08
CA SER A 49 9.07 8.36 -15.99
C SER A 49 7.57 8.67 -16.15
N TRP A 50 7.10 8.78 -17.40
CA TRP A 50 5.66 8.87 -17.66
C TRP A 50 4.93 7.58 -17.21
N CYS A 51 5.53 6.40 -17.37
CA CYS A 51 4.95 5.14 -16.90
C CYS A 51 4.81 5.13 -15.37
N TYR A 52 5.81 5.60 -14.63
CA TYR A 52 5.71 5.81 -13.18
C TYR A 52 4.59 6.78 -12.80
N ALA A 53 4.51 7.91 -13.51
CA ALA A 53 3.45 8.90 -13.27
C ALA A 53 2.05 8.35 -13.58
N ASN A 54 1.91 7.56 -14.64
CA ASN A 54 0.65 6.91 -15.00
C ASN A 54 0.24 5.86 -13.96
N TYR A 55 1.20 5.05 -13.48
CA TYR A 55 0.96 4.09 -12.39
C TYR A 55 0.44 4.82 -11.14
N ARG A 56 1.13 5.87 -10.71
CA ARG A 56 0.68 6.69 -9.58
C ARG A 56 -0.73 7.20 -9.78
N GLN A 57 -1.01 7.82 -10.92
CA GLN A 57 -2.28 8.51 -11.16
C GLN A 57 -3.46 7.55 -11.35
N ASN A 58 -3.32 6.52 -12.15
CA ASN A 58 -4.43 5.68 -12.58
C ASN A 58 -4.54 4.38 -11.79
N CYS A 59 -3.42 3.86 -11.28
CA CYS A 59 -3.41 2.56 -10.63
C CYS A 59 -3.41 2.65 -9.09
N VAL A 60 -2.91 3.74 -8.51
CA VAL A 60 -2.76 3.91 -7.06
C VAL A 60 -3.79 4.86 -6.46
N MET A 61 -4.06 5.99 -7.12
CA MET A 61 -4.81 7.11 -6.51
C MET A 61 -6.33 6.96 -6.52
N GLY A 62 -6.88 6.00 -7.20
CA GLY A 62 -8.33 5.79 -7.22
C GLY A 62 -8.87 5.35 -5.86
N VAL A 63 -10.02 5.90 -5.44
CA VAL A 63 -10.67 5.61 -4.15
C VAL A 63 -10.81 4.11 -3.90
N TYR A 64 -11.07 3.34 -4.92
CA TYR A 64 -11.22 1.89 -4.80
C TYR A 64 -9.87 1.20 -4.58
N ARG A 65 -8.83 1.71 -5.22
CA ARG A 65 -7.51 1.09 -5.20
C ARG A 65 -6.78 1.27 -3.87
N TRP A 66 -6.81 2.47 -3.27
CA TRP A 66 -6.19 2.66 -1.96
C TRP A 66 -7.03 2.09 -0.79
N ASN A 67 -8.32 1.78 -1.02
CA ASN A 67 -9.14 1.03 -0.07
C ASN A 67 -8.88 -0.49 -0.11
N ASP A 68 -8.32 -0.98 -1.20
CA ASP A 68 -8.15 -2.40 -1.46
C ASP A 68 -7.45 -3.19 -0.34
N PRO A 69 -6.35 -2.69 0.25
CA PRO A 69 -5.63 -3.44 1.26
C PRO A 69 -6.29 -3.46 2.65
N ILE A 70 -7.37 -2.72 2.87
CA ILE A 70 -8.07 -2.66 4.15
C ILE A 70 -9.06 -3.82 4.27
N GLY A 71 -9.29 -4.31 5.47
CA GLY A 71 -10.22 -5.40 5.77
C GLY A 71 -9.47 -6.66 6.15
N SER A 72 -8.97 -6.67 7.38
CA SER A 72 -8.21 -7.76 7.98
C SER A 72 -8.57 -7.92 9.46
N ASP A 73 -7.85 -8.75 10.18
CA ASP A 73 -7.92 -8.86 11.63
C ASP A 73 -7.17 -7.74 12.38
N ALA A 74 -6.53 -6.82 11.65
CA ALA A 74 -5.85 -5.63 12.21
C ALA A 74 -6.49 -4.32 11.79
N GLU A 75 -7.12 -4.27 10.59
CA GLU A 75 -7.58 -3.02 9.97
C GLU A 75 -9.01 -3.14 9.43
N TYR A 76 -9.77 -2.06 9.57
CA TYR A 76 -11.13 -1.95 9.02
C TYR A 76 -11.39 -0.57 8.41
N TYR A 77 -12.46 -0.47 7.61
CA TYR A 77 -12.92 0.78 7.03
C TYR A 77 -13.97 1.45 7.94
N PRO A 78 -13.89 2.77 8.19
CA PRO A 78 -14.66 3.40 9.27
C PRO A 78 -16.13 3.72 8.94
N GLU A 79 -16.50 3.84 7.68
CA GLU A 79 -17.83 4.23 7.28
C GLU A 79 -18.75 3.02 7.02
N VAL A 80 -20.05 3.24 7.03
CA VAL A 80 -21.03 2.25 6.60
C VAL A 80 -20.83 1.88 5.13
N ALA A 81 -21.35 0.73 4.71
CA ALA A 81 -21.22 0.22 3.35
C ALA A 81 -21.77 1.22 2.33
N SER A 82 -20.96 1.46 1.30
CA SER A 82 -21.33 2.26 0.13
C SER A 82 -20.53 1.77 -1.08
N LEU A 83 -20.89 2.24 -2.28
CA LEU A 83 -20.12 1.94 -3.50
C LEU A 83 -18.65 2.40 -3.39
N ASN A 84 -18.40 3.52 -2.70
CA ASN A 84 -17.07 4.09 -2.59
C ASN A 84 -16.12 3.28 -1.68
N ASN A 85 -16.65 2.44 -0.81
CA ASN A 85 -15.85 1.64 0.14
C ASN A 85 -16.10 0.13 0.03
N ALA A 86 -16.81 -0.30 -1.00
CA ALA A 86 -17.21 -1.69 -1.19
C ALA A 86 -16.02 -2.65 -1.16
N ASN A 87 -14.91 -2.25 -1.77
CA ASN A 87 -13.72 -3.09 -1.85
C ASN A 87 -12.97 -3.22 -0.54
N ALA A 88 -12.83 -2.12 0.21
CA ALA A 88 -12.26 -2.16 1.55
C ALA A 88 -13.11 -2.99 2.52
N ARG A 89 -14.39 -3.17 2.21
CA ARG A 89 -15.32 -3.99 2.97
C ARG A 89 -15.50 -5.41 2.41
N LEU A 90 -14.72 -5.78 1.41
CA LEU A 90 -14.78 -7.09 0.74
C LEU A 90 -16.17 -7.38 0.12
N GLN A 91 -16.75 -6.37 -0.49
CA GLN A 91 -18.03 -6.42 -1.20
C GLN A 91 -17.90 -5.87 -2.63
N PRO A 92 -16.93 -6.36 -3.45
CA PRO A 92 -16.67 -5.82 -4.77
C PRO A 92 -17.86 -5.90 -5.73
N GLU A 93 -18.84 -6.77 -5.44
CA GLU A 93 -20.10 -6.87 -6.18
C GLU A 93 -20.95 -5.60 -6.13
N LEU A 94 -20.71 -4.72 -5.17
CA LEU A 94 -21.34 -3.41 -5.09
C LEU A 94 -20.69 -2.38 -6.03
N LEU A 95 -19.49 -2.67 -6.54
CA LEU A 95 -18.83 -1.80 -7.51
C LEU A 95 -19.48 -1.95 -8.88
N SER A 96 -19.77 -0.85 -9.54
CA SER A 96 -20.09 -0.89 -10.98
C SER A 96 -18.83 -1.19 -11.78
N ILE A 97 -18.96 -1.92 -12.87
CA ILE A 97 -17.85 -2.25 -13.78
C ILE A 97 -17.10 -0.98 -14.22
N GLY A 98 -17.82 0.12 -14.44
CA GLY A 98 -17.24 1.40 -14.85
C GLY A 98 -16.30 2.04 -13.83
N THR A 99 -16.42 1.72 -12.55
CA THR A 99 -15.66 2.40 -11.49
C THR A 99 -14.25 1.84 -11.27
N ALA A 100 -13.98 0.62 -11.74
CA ALA A 100 -12.65 -0.02 -11.64
C ALA A 100 -11.79 0.17 -12.90
N ASN A 101 -12.30 0.87 -13.92
CA ASN A 101 -11.67 0.95 -15.25
C ASN A 101 -10.29 1.62 -15.25
N SER A 102 -10.10 2.68 -14.47
CA SER A 102 -8.87 3.47 -14.55
C SER A 102 -7.61 2.68 -14.20
N ALA A 103 -7.68 1.84 -13.17
CA ALA A 103 -6.53 1.02 -12.77
C ALA A 103 -6.23 -0.08 -13.81
N PHE A 104 -7.24 -0.83 -14.24
CA PHE A 104 -7.07 -1.85 -15.28
C PHE A 104 -6.48 -1.29 -16.56
N ASN A 105 -7.12 -0.25 -17.11
CA ASN A 105 -6.66 0.41 -18.33
C ASN A 105 -5.30 1.08 -18.16
N GLY A 106 -5.01 1.61 -16.97
CA GLY A 106 -3.72 2.19 -16.62
C GLY A 106 -2.59 1.17 -16.72
N TYR A 107 -2.76 -0.02 -16.18
CA TYR A 107 -1.76 -1.09 -16.28
C TYR A 107 -1.47 -1.48 -17.74
N TYR A 108 -2.50 -1.75 -18.54
CA TYR A 108 -2.29 -2.11 -19.95
C TYR A 108 -1.71 -0.97 -20.79
N THR A 109 -2.07 0.29 -20.49
CA THR A 109 -1.47 1.45 -21.15
C THR A 109 0.02 1.57 -20.86
N ILE A 110 0.44 1.28 -19.61
CA ILE A 110 1.86 1.24 -19.23
C ILE A 110 2.54 0.10 -19.98
N VAL A 111 1.97 -1.11 -19.97
CA VAL A 111 2.54 -2.28 -20.64
C VAL A 111 2.76 -2.05 -22.14
N ALA A 112 1.78 -1.47 -22.83
CA ALA A 112 1.91 -1.13 -24.25
C ALA A 112 3.04 -0.14 -24.51
N ARG A 113 3.21 0.87 -23.66
CA ARG A 113 4.30 1.84 -23.79
C ARG A 113 5.67 1.25 -23.46
N VAL A 114 5.71 0.41 -22.44
CA VAL A 114 6.94 -0.29 -22.05
C VAL A 114 7.39 -1.27 -23.13
N ASN A 115 6.47 -1.98 -23.80
CA ASN A 115 6.82 -2.84 -24.94
C ASN A 115 7.54 -2.06 -26.04
N LYS A 116 7.03 -0.87 -26.39
CA LYS A 116 7.74 0.03 -27.32
C LYS A 116 9.15 0.42 -26.84
N LEU A 117 9.31 0.71 -25.55
CA LEU A 117 10.61 1.02 -24.97
C LEU A 117 11.58 -0.14 -25.09
N LEU A 118 11.13 -1.35 -24.76
CA LEU A 118 11.93 -2.57 -24.85
C LEU A 118 12.40 -2.82 -26.28
N ASP A 119 11.51 -2.65 -27.28
CA ASP A 119 11.83 -2.78 -28.69
C ASP A 119 12.91 -1.76 -29.10
N ILE A 120 12.76 -0.51 -28.71
CA ILE A 120 13.71 0.58 -29.06
C ILE A 120 15.07 0.35 -28.38
N ILE A 121 15.08 0.13 -27.06
CA ILE A 121 16.32 -0.05 -26.29
C ILE A 121 17.04 -1.31 -26.75
N GLY A 122 16.30 -2.39 -27.06
CA GLY A 122 16.84 -3.65 -27.54
C GLY A 122 17.66 -3.55 -28.84
N THR A 123 17.49 -2.47 -29.64
CA THR A 123 18.25 -2.19 -30.84
C THR A 123 19.47 -1.28 -30.65
N LYS A 124 19.67 -0.72 -29.45
CA LYS A 124 20.80 0.16 -29.15
C LYS A 124 22.09 -0.61 -29.05
N GLU A 125 23.12 -0.15 -29.75
CA GLU A 125 24.43 -0.82 -29.75
C GLU A 125 25.04 -0.85 -28.34
N GLU A 126 24.91 0.24 -27.58
CA GLU A 126 25.40 0.36 -26.21
C GLU A 126 24.72 -0.62 -25.25
N TYR A 127 23.41 -0.90 -25.46
CA TYR A 127 22.69 -1.92 -24.72
C TYR A 127 23.21 -3.31 -25.06
N ILE A 128 23.32 -3.63 -26.37
CA ILE A 128 23.71 -4.94 -26.84
C ILE A 128 25.14 -5.27 -26.36
N GLN A 129 26.08 -4.36 -26.54
CA GLN A 129 27.47 -4.54 -26.11
C GLN A 129 27.61 -4.75 -24.59
N ALA A 130 26.93 -3.92 -23.79
CA ALA A 130 26.97 -4.06 -22.33
C ALA A 130 26.34 -5.37 -21.88
N LYS A 131 25.18 -5.75 -22.44
CA LYS A 131 24.52 -7.03 -22.14
C LYS A 131 25.38 -8.23 -22.47
N GLU A 132 26.04 -8.24 -23.64
CA GLU A 132 26.96 -9.31 -24.04
C GLU A 132 28.20 -9.38 -23.15
N ALA A 133 28.68 -8.23 -22.68
CA ALA A 133 29.83 -8.14 -21.75
C ALA A 133 29.42 -8.48 -20.29
N GLY A 134 28.13 -8.58 -19.96
CA GLY A 134 27.65 -8.73 -18.59
C GLY A 134 27.85 -7.48 -17.74
N GLU A 135 27.92 -6.31 -18.36
CA GLU A 135 28.12 -5.02 -17.73
C GLU A 135 26.81 -4.27 -17.58
N VAL A 136 26.70 -3.47 -16.52
CA VAL A 136 25.54 -2.59 -16.29
C VAL A 136 25.91 -1.17 -16.72
N ASN A 137 25.07 -0.57 -17.56
CA ASN A 137 25.14 0.83 -17.95
C ASN A 137 23.72 1.47 -17.94
N GLU A 138 23.62 2.73 -18.33
CA GLU A 138 22.35 3.44 -18.34
C GLU A 138 21.31 2.79 -19.27
N TRP A 139 21.72 2.19 -20.39
CA TRP A 139 20.81 1.53 -21.32
C TRP A 139 20.33 0.17 -20.81
N THR A 140 21.22 -0.63 -20.20
CA THR A 140 20.80 -1.89 -19.56
C THR A 140 19.88 -1.62 -18.37
N GLN A 141 20.18 -0.57 -17.58
CA GLN A 141 19.28 -0.11 -16.52
C GLN A 141 17.88 0.23 -17.05
N LEU A 142 17.79 1.03 -18.12
CA LEU A 142 16.51 1.40 -18.71
C LEU A 142 15.72 0.20 -19.25
N TYR A 143 16.43 -0.77 -19.86
CA TYR A 143 15.79 -2.00 -20.34
C TYR A 143 15.27 -2.82 -19.16
N GLY A 144 16.10 -3.09 -18.17
CA GLY A 144 15.73 -3.87 -16.98
C GLY A 144 14.60 -3.20 -16.19
N GLU A 145 14.66 -1.88 -16.03
CA GLU A 145 13.62 -1.10 -15.34
C GLU A 145 12.30 -1.11 -16.13
N SER A 146 12.35 -1.04 -17.47
CA SER A 146 11.16 -1.16 -18.32
C SER A 146 10.56 -2.56 -18.22
N LEU A 147 11.37 -3.60 -18.28
CA LEU A 147 10.91 -4.98 -18.15
C LEU A 147 10.32 -5.26 -16.75
N SER A 148 10.95 -4.71 -15.70
CA SER A 148 10.44 -4.76 -14.33
C SER A 148 9.09 -4.04 -14.19
N MET A 149 8.90 -2.88 -14.84
CA MET A 149 7.61 -2.16 -14.84
C MET A 149 6.52 -2.98 -15.53
N LYS A 150 6.81 -3.67 -16.62
CA LYS A 150 5.88 -4.61 -17.27
C LYS A 150 5.49 -5.74 -16.33
N ALA A 151 6.47 -6.40 -15.73
CA ALA A 151 6.26 -7.48 -14.77
C ALA A 151 5.42 -7.02 -13.57
N PHE A 152 5.73 -5.83 -13.03
CA PHE A 152 5.00 -5.24 -11.92
C PHE A 152 3.53 -4.96 -12.26
N CYS A 153 3.25 -4.44 -13.46
CA CYS A 153 1.88 -4.22 -13.90
C CYS A 153 1.09 -5.54 -14.00
N TYR A 154 1.68 -6.61 -14.53
CA TYR A 154 1.02 -7.92 -14.59
C TYR A 154 0.85 -8.57 -13.22
N PHE A 155 1.82 -8.43 -12.31
CA PHE A 155 1.66 -8.85 -10.91
C PHE A 155 0.46 -8.17 -10.25
N GLU A 156 0.36 -6.86 -10.38
CA GLU A 156 -0.75 -6.08 -9.85
C GLU A 156 -2.10 -6.45 -10.49
N LEU A 157 -2.13 -6.71 -11.80
CA LEU A 157 -3.32 -7.18 -12.49
C LEU A 157 -3.79 -8.53 -11.92
N VAL A 158 -2.90 -9.50 -11.78
CA VAL A 158 -3.24 -10.81 -11.20
C VAL A 158 -3.70 -10.67 -9.75
N LYS A 159 -2.99 -9.90 -8.95
CA LYS A 159 -3.33 -9.68 -7.53
C LYS A 159 -4.74 -9.12 -7.35
N HIS A 160 -5.17 -8.20 -8.21
CA HIS A 160 -6.42 -7.46 -8.02
C HIS A 160 -7.58 -7.90 -8.92
N TYR A 161 -7.31 -8.55 -10.05
CA TYR A 161 -8.34 -8.99 -10.99
C TYR A 161 -8.37 -10.51 -11.20
N GLY A 162 -7.34 -11.22 -10.74
CA GLY A 162 -7.22 -12.66 -10.90
C GLY A 162 -6.72 -13.05 -12.28
N ASP A 163 -7.49 -13.84 -13.01
CA ASP A 163 -7.16 -14.28 -14.36
C ASP A 163 -7.49 -13.15 -15.35
N VAL A 164 -6.50 -12.74 -16.14
CA VAL A 164 -6.60 -11.59 -17.06
C VAL A 164 -5.96 -11.92 -18.40
N PRO A 165 -6.25 -11.17 -19.47
CA PRO A 165 -5.51 -11.31 -20.72
C PRO A 165 -4.02 -11.03 -20.59
N TYR A 166 -3.18 -11.80 -21.31
CA TYR A 166 -1.74 -11.61 -21.35
C TYR A 166 -1.22 -11.58 -22.78
N GLY A 167 -0.31 -10.67 -23.11
CA GLY A 167 0.39 -10.62 -24.38
C GLY A 167 -0.43 -10.08 -25.57
N TYR A 168 -1.56 -9.42 -25.31
CA TYR A 168 -2.45 -8.92 -26.36
C TYR A 168 -2.31 -7.42 -26.66
N GLU A 169 -1.38 -6.72 -26.05
CA GLU A 169 -1.26 -5.26 -26.06
C GLU A 169 -1.13 -4.65 -27.48
N ASN A 170 -0.71 -5.47 -28.44
CA ASN A 170 -0.56 -5.09 -29.85
C ASN A 170 -1.57 -5.78 -30.78
N THR A 171 -2.57 -6.48 -30.23
CA THR A 171 -3.59 -7.19 -31.01
C THR A 171 -4.90 -6.42 -31.07
N THR A 172 -5.82 -6.87 -31.92
CA THR A 172 -7.19 -6.35 -31.90
C THR A 172 -7.95 -6.91 -30.70
N ALA A 173 -8.92 -6.14 -30.18
CA ALA A 173 -9.71 -6.53 -29.03
C ALA A 173 -10.37 -7.91 -29.16
N SER A 174 -10.71 -8.35 -30.37
CA SER A 174 -11.34 -9.64 -30.65
C SER A 174 -10.38 -10.84 -30.58
N GLU A 175 -9.09 -10.64 -30.45
CA GLU A 175 -8.09 -11.70 -30.47
C GLU A 175 -7.64 -12.12 -29.08
N TYR A 176 -7.93 -11.39 -28.02
CA TYR A 176 -7.51 -11.70 -26.67
C TYR A 176 -8.52 -12.55 -25.90
N SER A 177 -8.00 -13.35 -24.97
CA SER A 177 -8.75 -14.21 -24.06
C SER A 177 -8.14 -14.17 -22.66
N LEU A 178 -8.81 -14.79 -21.70
CA LEU A 178 -8.24 -14.96 -20.36
C LEU A 178 -7.03 -15.90 -20.41
N ASN A 179 -5.99 -15.53 -19.68
CA ASN A 179 -4.86 -16.38 -19.34
C ASN A 179 -4.88 -16.73 -17.86
N SER A 180 -4.34 -17.90 -17.55
CA SER A 180 -4.19 -18.35 -16.17
C SER A 180 -3.28 -17.43 -15.38
N ARG A 181 -3.70 -17.05 -14.17
CA ARG A 181 -2.85 -16.34 -13.23
C ARG A 181 -1.53 -17.05 -12.93
N PHE A 182 -1.53 -18.38 -12.93
CA PHE A 182 -0.31 -19.16 -12.71
C PHE A 182 0.67 -18.98 -13.87
N GLU A 183 0.18 -19.05 -15.12
CA GLU A 183 0.96 -18.75 -16.31
C GLU A 183 1.52 -17.31 -16.28
N ILE A 184 0.68 -16.35 -15.93
CA ILE A 184 1.08 -14.94 -15.87
C ILE A 184 2.14 -14.74 -14.77
N LEU A 185 1.96 -15.33 -13.58
CA LEU A 185 2.94 -15.23 -12.49
C LEU A 185 4.28 -15.89 -12.87
N ASP A 186 4.27 -17.01 -13.59
CA ASP A 186 5.50 -17.63 -14.12
C ASP A 186 6.22 -16.64 -15.07
N LYS A 187 5.48 -15.95 -15.96
CA LYS A 187 6.06 -14.91 -16.83
C LYS A 187 6.55 -13.69 -16.05
N VAL A 188 5.87 -13.33 -14.97
CA VAL A 188 6.32 -12.23 -14.08
C VAL A 188 7.66 -12.58 -13.41
N ILE A 189 7.79 -13.82 -12.92
CA ILE A 189 9.07 -14.30 -12.33
C ILE A 189 10.18 -14.28 -13.38
N GLU A 190 9.93 -14.80 -14.59
CA GLU A 190 10.88 -14.77 -15.71
C GLU A 190 11.32 -13.33 -16.03
N MET A 191 10.38 -12.40 -16.21
CA MET A 191 10.68 -11.00 -16.55
C MET A 191 11.52 -10.30 -15.49
N PHE A 192 11.21 -10.46 -14.20
CA PHE A 192 12.03 -9.90 -13.14
C PHE A 192 13.41 -10.55 -13.07
N GLY A 193 13.50 -11.88 -13.26
CA GLY A 193 14.77 -12.61 -13.30
C GLY A 193 15.66 -12.18 -14.47
N GLU A 194 15.09 -11.87 -15.63
CA GLU A 194 15.80 -11.31 -16.78
C GLU A 194 16.23 -9.85 -16.56
N ALA A 195 15.40 -9.07 -15.87
CA ALA A 195 15.65 -7.66 -15.63
C ALA A 195 16.78 -7.42 -14.61
N ALA A 196 16.77 -8.18 -13.51
CA ALA A 196 17.65 -7.93 -12.37
C ALA A 196 19.15 -7.82 -12.73
N PRO A 197 19.78 -8.74 -13.51
CA PRO A 197 21.20 -8.65 -13.83
C PRO A 197 21.56 -7.44 -14.73
N LEU A 198 20.59 -6.79 -15.35
CA LEU A 198 20.75 -5.62 -16.20
C LEU A 198 20.73 -4.30 -15.41
N MET A 199 20.41 -4.36 -14.11
CA MET A 199 20.10 -3.19 -13.31
C MET A 199 21.17 -2.91 -12.24
N TYR A 200 21.31 -1.63 -11.90
CA TYR A 200 22.11 -1.19 -10.77
C TYR A 200 21.43 -1.55 -9.43
N ARG A 201 22.25 -1.73 -8.40
CA ARG A 201 21.77 -1.75 -7.00
C ARG A 201 21.38 -0.35 -6.54
N LEU A 202 20.62 -0.27 -5.45
CA LEU A 202 20.36 1.03 -4.81
C LEU A 202 21.68 1.71 -4.43
N GLY A 203 21.81 3.00 -4.79
CA GLY A 203 23.00 3.81 -4.57
C GLY A 203 24.04 3.72 -5.69
N GLU A 204 23.93 2.77 -6.62
CA GLU A 204 24.78 2.68 -7.81
C GLU A 204 24.14 3.39 -9.00
N GLY A 205 24.92 3.93 -9.92
CA GLY A 205 24.42 4.58 -11.16
C GLY A 205 23.40 5.70 -10.94
N GLY A 206 23.35 6.29 -9.75
CA GLY A 206 22.36 7.32 -9.39
C GLY A 206 20.94 6.77 -9.10
N ILE A 207 20.79 5.45 -8.94
CA ILE A 207 19.50 4.82 -8.64
C ILE A 207 19.16 5.02 -7.17
N THR A 208 18.00 5.67 -6.92
CA THR A 208 17.39 5.86 -5.60
C THR A 208 16.17 4.94 -5.44
N ALA A 209 15.57 4.90 -4.25
CA ALA A 209 14.36 4.11 -4.02
C ALA A 209 13.12 4.60 -4.79
N GLU A 210 13.18 5.73 -5.50
CA GLU A 210 12.12 6.19 -6.42
C GLU A 210 12.24 5.57 -7.83
N ARG A 211 13.24 4.71 -8.05
CA ARG A 211 13.43 3.95 -9.27
C ARG A 211 13.61 2.46 -8.97
N MET A 212 13.13 1.61 -9.86
CA MET A 212 13.30 0.17 -9.69
C MET A 212 14.78 -0.19 -9.82
N SER A 213 15.31 -0.93 -8.84
CA SER A 213 16.68 -1.39 -8.72
C SER A 213 16.75 -2.90 -8.89
N ARG A 214 17.99 -3.44 -9.00
CA ARG A 214 18.25 -4.89 -9.05
C ARG A 214 17.59 -5.60 -7.85
N GLY A 215 17.85 -5.16 -6.63
CA GLY A 215 17.29 -5.78 -5.43
C GLY A 215 15.76 -5.72 -5.37
N PHE A 216 15.14 -4.67 -5.92
CA PHE A 216 13.68 -4.62 -6.06
C PHE A 216 13.16 -5.66 -7.06
N ALA A 217 13.79 -5.80 -8.23
CA ALA A 217 13.39 -6.78 -9.24
C ALA A 217 13.47 -8.22 -8.69
N GLU A 218 14.55 -8.55 -8.00
CA GLU A 218 14.74 -9.85 -7.36
C GLU A 218 13.71 -10.08 -6.24
N ALA A 219 13.45 -9.08 -5.39
CA ALA A 219 12.44 -9.16 -4.35
C ALA A 219 11.03 -9.38 -4.93
N MET A 220 10.71 -8.73 -6.04
CA MET A 220 9.42 -8.91 -6.72
C MET A 220 9.30 -10.25 -7.43
N ALA A 221 10.39 -10.82 -7.98
CA ALA A 221 10.39 -12.20 -8.48
C ALA A 221 10.08 -13.19 -7.37
N GLY A 222 10.71 -13.02 -6.21
CA GLY A 222 10.40 -13.82 -5.00
C GLY A 222 8.95 -13.65 -4.53
N MET A 223 8.44 -12.43 -4.50
CA MET A 223 7.05 -12.15 -4.14
C MET A 223 6.06 -12.80 -5.12
N ALA A 224 6.31 -12.73 -6.43
CA ALA A 224 5.47 -13.37 -7.44
C ALA A 224 5.46 -14.90 -7.28
N ALA A 225 6.61 -15.49 -6.96
CA ALA A 225 6.71 -16.93 -6.66
C ALA A 225 5.91 -17.28 -5.38
N LEU A 226 6.01 -16.47 -4.33
CA LEU A 226 5.26 -16.64 -3.09
C LEU A 226 3.73 -16.56 -3.33
N TYR A 227 3.29 -15.65 -4.20
CA TYR A 227 1.88 -15.56 -4.61
C TYR A 227 1.44 -16.74 -5.46
N SER A 228 2.29 -17.22 -6.40
CA SER A 228 1.99 -18.39 -7.22
C SER A 228 1.86 -19.67 -6.37
N GLY A 229 2.69 -19.82 -5.34
CA GLY A 229 2.62 -20.93 -4.38
C GLY A 229 1.57 -20.76 -3.28
N GLY A 230 1.01 -19.58 -3.12
CA GLY A 230 0.07 -19.27 -2.05
C GLY A 230 -1.38 -19.69 -2.35
N TRP A 231 -2.21 -19.67 -1.29
CA TRP A 231 -3.66 -19.86 -1.43
C TRP A 231 -4.30 -18.66 -2.12
N GLN A 232 -5.26 -18.92 -3.00
CA GLN A 232 -5.99 -17.89 -3.72
C GLN A 232 -7.36 -18.39 -4.17
N THR A 233 -8.31 -17.49 -4.37
CA THR A 233 -9.60 -17.83 -4.95
C THR A 233 -9.44 -17.93 -6.46
N VAL A 234 -9.69 -19.10 -7.02
CA VAL A 234 -9.59 -19.38 -8.47
C VAL A 234 -10.95 -19.77 -9.03
N ARG A 235 -11.21 -19.42 -10.28
CA ARG A 235 -12.49 -19.67 -10.94
C ARG A 235 -12.52 -21.05 -11.57
N THR A 236 -13.71 -21.66 -11.62
CA THR A 236 -13.93 -22.99 -12.21
C THR A 236 -14.89 -22.98 -13.41
N ASP A 237 -15.41 -21.81 -13.76
CA ASP A 237 -16.37 -21.61 -14.86
C ASP A 237 -15.72 -21.57 -16.25
N VAL A 238 -14.39 -21.41 -16.34
CA VAL A 238 -13.65 -21.41 -17.61
C VAL A 238 -12.89 -22.72 -17.75
N GLN A 239 -13.39 -23.60 -18.62
CA GLN A 239 -12.78 -24.91 -18.81
C GLN A 239 -11.35 -24.80 -19.38
N GLY A 240 -10.40 -25.53 -18.77
CA GLY A 240 -9.02 -25.62 -19.24
C GLY A 240 -8.16 -24.38 -18.95
N LEU A 241 -8.67 -23.39 -18.21
CA LEU A 241 -7.95 -22.14 -17.92
C LEU A 241 -6.59 -22.38 -17.23
N TYR A 242 -6.51 -23.35 -16.35
CA TYR A 242 -5.28 -23.64 -15.58
C TYR A 242 -4.42 -24.77 -16.17
N GLY A 243 -4.79 -25.30 -17.35
CA GLY A 243 -4.01 -26.34 -18.02
C GLY A 243 -3.79 -27.56 -17.13
N ASP A 244 -2.52 -27.95 -16.99
CA ASP A 244 -2.11 -29.13 -16.21
C ASP A 244 -1.81 -28.82 -14.73
N VAL A 245 -2.02 -27.58 -14.27
CA VAL A 245 -1.77 -27.19 -12.87
C VAL A 245 -2.71 -27.96 -11.95
N GLN A 246 -2.14 -28.79 -11.09
CA GLN A 246 -2.90 -29.53 -10.08
C GLN A 246 -3.13 -28.64 -8.85
N LEU A 247 -4.39 -28.62 -8.37
CA LEU A 247 -4.80 -27.78 -7.26
C LEU A 247 -5.25 -28.63 -6.07
N GLU A 248 -4.81 -28.25 -4.87
CA GLU A 248 -5.42 -28.64 -3.61
C GLU A 248 -6.42 -27.57 -3.17
N THR A 249 -7.53 -27.95 -2.57
CA THR A 249 -8.67 -27.06 -2.29
C THR A 249 -9.00 -27.05 -0.81
N LYS A 250 -9.19 -25.83 -0.24
CA LYS A 250 -9.71 -25.61 1.12
C LYS A 250 -11.23 -25.45 1.17
N GLY A 251 -11.85 -24.95 0.09
CA GLY A 251 -13.29 -24.69 0.06
C GLY A 251 -13.79 -24.35 -1.33
N VAL A 252 -15.11 -24.40 -1.49
CA VAL A 252 -15.82 -24.10 -2.74
C VAL A 252 -16.84 -23.01 -2.46
N ASP A 253 -16.89 -22.00 -3.33
CA ASP A 253 -17.86 -20.91 -3.26
C ASP A 253 -19.05 -21.18 -4.19
N GLU A 254 -20.18 -20.54 -3.91
CA GLU A 254 -21.40 -20.54 -4.73
C GLU A 254 -21.21 -19.91 -6.13
N TYR A 255 -20.11 -19.15 -6.34
CA TYR A 255 -19.83 -18.37 -7.56
C TYR A 255 -18.92 -19.09 -8.56
N SER A 256 -18.95 -20.41 -8.61
CA SER A 256 -18.06 -21.22 -9.47
C SER A 256 -16.59 -20.85 -9.26
N SER A 257 -16.20 -20.73 -8.01
CA SER A 257 -14.82 -20.51 -7.57
C SER A 257 -14.47 -21.42 -6.41
N ILE A 258 -13.17 -21.70 -6.29
CA ILE A 258 -12.60 -22.51 -5.21
C ILE A 258 -11.47 -21.73 -4.54
N TYR A 259 -11.28 -21.97 -3.26
CA TYR A 259 -10.10 -21.48 -2.55
C TYR A 259 -9.05 -22.57 -2.57
N ALA A 260 -8.03 -22.34 -3.37
CA ALA A 260 -7.09 -23.38 -3.76
C ALA A 260 -5.64 -22.87 -3.81
N ARG A 261 -4.74 -23.84 -3.81
CA ARG A 261 -3.32 -23.65 -4.00
C ARG A 261 -2.80 -24.74 -4.93
N ARG A 262 -1.76 -24.44 -5.71
CA ARG A 262 -1.10 -25.46 -6.53
C ARG A 262 -0.38 -26.50 -5.64
N THR A 263 -0.40 -27.77 -6.08
CA THR A 263 0.19 -28.87 -5.29
C THR A 263 1.72 -28.85 -5.25
N ASP A 264 2.36 -28.22 -6.25
CA ASP A 264 3.81 -28.03 -6.36
C ASP A 264 4.29 -26.70 -5.72
N TYR A 265 3.52 -26.14 -4.81
CA TYR A 265 3.79 -24.86 -4.17
C TYR A 265 5.19 -24.78 -3.51
N LEU A 266 5.72 -25.88 -3.01
CA LEU A 266 7.06 -25.91 -2.42
C LEU A 266 8.18 -25.58 -3.42
N ASP A 267 7.98 -25.86 -4.71
CA ASP A 267 8.96 -25.47 -5.74
C ASP A 267 8.97 -23.95 -5.92
N TYR A 268 7.79 -23.32 -5.81
CA TYR A 268 7.66 -21.87 -5.83
C TYR A 268 8.22 -21.21 -4.57
N TYR A 269 8.09 -21.85 -3.40
CA TYR A 269 8.76 -21.38 -2.19
C TYR A 269 10.29 -21.46 -2.31
N ARG A 270 10.86 -22.52 -2.93
CA ARG A 270 12.31 -22.59 -3.22
C ARG A 270 12.75 -21.51 -4.21
N THR A 271 11.93 -21.24 -5.22
CA THR A 271 12.15 -20.13 -6.15
C THR A 271 12.15 -18.79 -5.42
N ALA A 272 11.17 -18.57 -4.53
CA ALA A 272 11.08 -17.37 -3.70
C ALA A 272 12.30 -17.23 -2.77
N GLU A 273 12.74 -18.30 -2.09
CA GLU A 273 13.95 -18.29 -1.26
C GLU A 273 15.17 -17.84 -2.06
N THR A 274 15.36 -18.40 -3.26
CA THR A 274 16.47 -18.05 -4.14
C THR A 274 16.48 -16.56 -4.46
N TYR A 275 15.36 -16.02 -4.88
CA TYR A 275 15.26 -14.61 -5.24
C TYR A 275 15.33 -13.67 -4.04
N PHE A 276 14.77 -14.03 -2.90
CA PHE A 276 14.91 -13.22 -1.68
C PHE A 276 16.34 -13.20 -1.14
N ASP A 277 17.07 -14.31 -1.25
CA ASP A 277 18.49 -14.34 -0.89
C ASP A 277 19.35 -13.48 -1.84
N GLN A 278 19.05 -13.47 -3.14
CA GLN A 278 19.66 -12.56 -4.12
C GLN A 278 19.32 -11.11 -3.79
N ALA A 279 18.05 -10.79 -3.57
CA ALA A 279 17.60 -9.44 -3.21
C ALA A 279 18.28 -8.90 -1.94
N MET A 280 18.46 -9.75 -0.93
CA MET A 280 19.21 -9.37 0.27
C MET A 280 20.69 -9.13 0.00
N ALA A 281 21.31 -9.88 -0.91
CA ALA A 281 22.71 -9.65 -1.33
C ALA A 281 22.83 -8.38 -2.18
N ASP A 282 21.83 -8.08 -3.00
CA ASP A 282 21.84 -7.00 -4.00
C ASP A 282 21.00 -5.77 -3.57
N LYS A 283 20.62 -5.67 -2.29
CA LYS A 283 19.83 -4.54 -1.74
C LYS A 283 20.53 -3.18 -1.79
N GLY A 284 21.80 -3.14 -2.13
CA GLY A 284 22.59 -1.92 -2.21
C GLY A 284 22.67 -1.18 -0.86
N THR A 285 22.29 0.10 -0.85
CA THR A 285 22.31 0.96 0.34
C THR A 285 21.14 0.74 1.31
N ALA A 286 20.19 -0.13 0.99
CA ALA A 286 19.05 -0.37 1.90
C ALA A 286 19.53 -1.00 3.22
N THR A 287 19.12 -0.40 4.33
CA THR A 287 19.45 -0.84 5.69
C THR A 287 18.27 -0.66 6.64
N LEU A 288 18.11 -1.56 7.60
CA LEU A 288 17.11 -1.42 8.65
C LEU A 288 17.47 -0.22 9.54
N VAL A 289 16.52 0.66 9.82
CA VAL A 289 16.72 1.77 10.76
C VAL A 289 16.64 1.20 12.18
N THR A 290 17.77 1.10 12.85
CA THR A 290 17.90 0.50 14.19
C THR A 290 18.20 1.52 15.28
N THR A 291 18.39 2.78 14.91
CA THR A 291 18.69 3.89 15.84
C THR A 291 17.86 5.12 15.49
N ASP A 292 17.57 5.93 16.49
CA ASP A 292 16.97 7.25 16.33
C ASP A 292 17.92 8.30 16.89
N GLU A 293 18.60 9.00 15.99
CA GLU A 293 19.63 9.96 16.31
C GLU A 293 19.09 11.34 16.77
N ARG A 294 17.78 11.55 16.75
CA ARG A 294 17.16 12.86 17.04
C ARG A 294 17.19 13.22 18.53
N GLY A 295 17.37 12.25 19.41
CA GLY A 295 17.60 12.46 20.85
C GLY A 295 16.36 12.80 21.68
N TYR A 296 15.16 12.77 21.10
CA TYR A 296 13.91 13.06 21.82
C TYR A 296 12.87 11.93 21.73
N ALA A 297 12.87 11.13 20.70
CA ALA A 297 11.89 10.05 20.54
C ALA A 297 12.47 8.69 20.90
N ASP A 298 13.75 8.47 20.66
CA ASP A 298 14.47 7.21 20.84
C ASP A 298 13.68 5.99 20.30
N ASN A 299 13.08 6.17 19.11
CA ASN A 299 12.22 5.18 18.49
C ASN A 299 12.61 4.97 17.01
N PRO A 300 13.40 3.94 16.70
CA PRO A 300 13.85 3.66 15.34
C PRO A 300 12.69 3.38 14.37
N PHE A 301 11.60 2.78 14.84
CA PHE A 301 10.43 2.53 14.01
C PHE A 301 9.75 3.83 13.59
N GLN A 302 9.59 4.76 14.51
CA GLN A 302 9.07 6.09 14.19
C GLN A 302 10.02 6.87 13.27
N ARG A 303 11.34 6.74 13.51
CA ARG A 303 12.36 7.41 12.68
C ARG A 303 12.25 7.04 11.20
N HIS A 304 11.96 5.76 10.91
CA HIS A 304 11.71 5.31 9.55
C HIS A 304 10.59 6.13 8.88
N PHE A 305 9.44 6.32 9.55
CA PHE A 305 8.34 7.10 8.99
C PHE A 305 8.63 8.61 8.96
N GLN A 306 9.44 9.11 9.89
CA GLN A 306 9.80 10.54 9.91
C GLN A 306 10.61 10.95 8.67
N TYR A 307 11.47 10.10 8.13
CA TYR A 307 12.13 10.37 6.85
C TYR A 307 11.11 10.74 5.76
N GLN A 308 10.01 10.02 5.66
CA GLN A 308 8.96 10.33 4.69
C GLN A 308 8.26 11.67 4.97
N HIS A 309 8.05 12.03 6.24
CA HIS A 309 7.52 13.34 6.63
C HIS A 309 8.48 14.47 6.28
N ASP A 310 9.77 14.22 6.37
CA ASP A 310 10.84 15.16 6.02
C ASP A 310 11.09 15.19 4.49
N LEU A 311 10.28 14.52 3.69
CA LEU A 311 10.42 14.32 2.24
C LEU A 311 11.81 13.76 1.85
N GLN A 312 12.30 12.85 2.65
CA GLN A 312 13.54 12.13 2.47
C GLN A 312 13.26 10.64 2.28
N LEU A 313 14.07 9.98 1.48
CA LEU A 313 14.01 8.53 1.35
C LEU A 313 14.54 7.89 2.63
N SER A 314 13.74 7.01 3.22
CA SER A 314 14.21 6.23 4.37
C SER A 314 15.32 5.27 3.95
N PRO A 315 16.33 5.04 4.80
CA PRO A 315 17.30 3.97 4.56
C PRO A 315 16.70 2.58 4.39
N GLU A 316 15.49 2.34 4.90
CA GLU A 316 14.78 1.06 4.72
C GLU A 316 14.09 0.93 3.36
N SER A 317 13.87 2.00 2.63
CA SER A 317 13.09 1.99 1.40
C SER A 317 13.84 1.24 0.30
N ILE A 318 13.18 0.23 -0.28
CA ILE A 318 13.64 -0.48 -1.47
C ILE A 318 13.01 0.13 -2.72
N PHE A 319 11.70 0.44 -2.66
CA PHE A 319 11.00 1.11 -3.74
C PHE A 319 9.79 1.91 -3.24
N GLU A 320 9.68 3.15 -3.72
CA GLU A 320 8.59 4.07 -3.45
C GLU A 320 8.14 4.75 -4.76
N ILE A 321 6.84 4.99 -4.89
CA ILE A 321 6.33 5.83 -5.98
C ILE A 321 6.45 7.29 -5.56
N GLY A 322 7.31 8.03 -6.26
CA GLY A 322 7.61 9.43 -5.99
C GLY A 322 6.40 10.36 -6.17
N ASN A 323 6.22 11.29 -5.27
CA ASN A 323 5.24 12.36 -5.32
C ASN A 323 5.90 13.73 -5.22
N MET A 324 5.34 14.72 -5.89
CA MET A 324 5.80 16.10 -5.82
C MET A 324 4.97 16.88 -4.80
N GLN A 325 5.64 17.60 -3.90
CA GLN A 325 4.98 18.52 -2.98
C GLN A 325 4.35 19.70 -3.74
N GLY A 326 3.16 20.12 -3.32
CA GLY A 326 2.54 21.36 -3.80
C GLY A 326 1.99 21.32 -5.22
N GLY A 327 1.68 20.14 -5.76
CA GLY A 327 1.00 20.02 -7.04
C GLY A 327 -0.36 20.71 -7.03
N GLN A 328 -0.86 21.08 -8.22
CA GLN A 328 -2.20 21.68 -8.34
C GLN A 328 -3.29 20.62 -8.15
N SER A 329 -4.38 21.00 -7.50
CA SER A 329 -5.57 20.17 -7.32
C SER A 329 -6.05 19.58 -8.66
N GLY A 330 -6.28 18.28 -8.69
CA GLY A 330 -6.70 17.55 -9.89
C GLY A 330 -5.59 17.16 -10.85
N GLN A 331 -4.33 17.43 -10.51
CA GLN A 331 -3.18 17.03 -11.32
C GLN A 331 -2.44 15.79 -10.75
N THR A 332 -1.51 15.29 -11.55
CA THR A 332 -0.74 14.06 -11.36
C THR A 332 0.19 14.01 -10.16
N THR A 333 0.13 14.98 -9.26
CA THR A 333 1.06 15.20 -8.15
C THR A 333 0.45 14.92 -6.78
N SER A 334 -0.77 14.40 -6.71
CA SER A 334 -1.44 14.14 -5.43
C SER A 334 -0.78 13.00 -4.66
N SER A 335 -0.54 13.23 -3.38
CA SER A 335 -0.08 12.22 -2.42
C SER A 335 -1.28 11.67 -1.66
N GLU A 336 -1.88 10.60 -2.19
CA GLU A 336 -3.07 9.97 -1.59
C GLU A 336 -2.74 9.19 -0.33
N TYR A 337 -1.53 8.63 -0.24
CA TYR A 337 -1.18 7.68 0.81
C TYR A 337 -1.34 8.27 2.22
N PRO A 338 -0.74 9.42 2.56
CA PRO A 338 -0.91 10.00 3.88
C PRO A 338 -2.34 10.51 4.12
N TYR A 339 -3.07 10.93 3.07
CA TYR A 339 -4.47 11.31 3.18
C TYR A 339 -5.37 10.13 3.54
N ALA A 340 -5.19 9.00 2.86
CA ALA A 340 -5.99 7.81 3.06
C ALA A 340 -5.57 7.03 4.31
N PHE A 341 -4.27 6.81 4.49
CA PHE A 341 -3.69 5.94 5.52
C PHE A 341 -3.11 6.70 6.71
N GLY A 342 -3.24 8.01 6.75
CA GLY A 342 -2.66 8.85 7.78
C GLY A 342 -3.54 9.05 9.00
N ARG A 343 -2.94 9.70 10.00
CA ARG A 343 -3.60 10.13 11.24
C ARG A 343 -4.73 11.11 10.93
N ALA A 344 -5.93 10.80 11.42
CA ALA A 344 -7.13 11.56 11.10
C ALA A 344 -7.06 13.03 11.50
N SER A 345 -7.52 13.91 10.60
CA SER A 345 -7.54 15.35 10.83
C SER A 345 -8.78 16.01 10.20
N ASN A 346 -9.44 16.87 10.96
CA ASN A 346 -10.48 17.79 10.50
C ASN A 346 -9.91 19.08 9.88
N GLY A 347 -8.63 19.11 9.56
CA GLY A 347 -7.96 20.27 9.00
C GLY A 347 -8.52 20.78 7.69
N ALA A 348 -7.87 21.78 7.12
CA ALA A 348 -8.29 22.46 5.92
C ALA A 348 -8.20 21.54 4.68
N SER A 349 -9.18 21.62 3.80
CA SER A 349 -9.16 20.92 2.50
C SER A 349 -8.25 21.63 1.50
N GLN A 350 -8.08 22.95 1.64
CA GLN A 350 -7.30 23.82 0.77
C GLN A 350 -6.43 24.74 1.62
N MET A 351 -5.18 24.86 1.21
CA MET A 351 -4.18 25.79 1.76
C MET A 351 -4.27 25.99 3.28
N GLY A 352 -4.08 24.93 4.04
CA GLY A 352 -4.15 25.02 5.50
C GLY A 352 -3.21 24.06 6.23
N ALA A 353 -2.82 24.46 7.43
CA ALA A 353 -2.17 23.62 8.42
C ALA A 353 -2.97 23.72 9.74
N PRO A 354 -3.36 22.60 10.32
CA PRO A 354 -3.21 21.23 9.80
C PRO A 354 -4.04 20.97 8.55
N CYS A 355 -3.53 20.16 7.65
CA CYS A 355 -4.28 19.74 6.48
C CYS A 355 -5.27 18.61 6.85
N LYS A 356 -6.33 18.49 6.05
CA LYS A 356 -7.33 17.44 6.21
C LYS A 356 -6.75 16.06 5.87
N VAL A 357 -7.02 15.08 6.73
CA VAL A 357 -6.73 13.67 6.52
C VAL A 357 -8.00 12.86 6.74
N PHE A 358 -8.35 12.01 5.78
CA PHE A 358 -9.56 11.17 5.85
C PHE A 358 -9.42 10.07 6.90
N GLY A 359 -8.27 9.40 6.94
CA GLY A 359 -8.02 8.28 7.83
C GLY A 359 -8.89 7.08 7.49
N ALA A 360 -8.77 6.54 6.28
CA ALA A 360 -9.55 5.37 5.85
C ALA A 360 -9.14 4.10 6.60
N VAL A 361 -7.88 4.01 7.01
CA VAL A 361 -7.36 2.88 7.78
C VAL A 361 -7.66 3.09 9.25
N ARG A 362 -8.49 2.21 9.79
CA ARG A 362 -8.75 2.14 11.24
C ARG A 362 -8.15 0.87 11.80
N ILE A 363 -7.57 1.01 12.99
CA ILE A 363 -6.91 -0.08 13.68
C ILE A 363 -7.88 -0.74 14.65
N MET A 364 -7.95 -2.07 14.61
CA MET A 364 -8.81 -2.86 15.51
C MET A 364 -8.44 -2.62 16.97
N PRO A 365 -9.43 -2.38 17.85
CA PRO A 365 -9.16 -2.30 19.30
C PRO A 365 -8.50 -3.57 19.84
N THR A 366 -8.95 -4.75 19.40
CA THR A 366 -8.36 -6.04 19.78
C THR A 366 -6.89 -6.12 19.47
N PHE A 367 -6.48 -5.64 18.29
CA PHE A 367 -5.06 -5.58 17.90
C PHE A 367 -4.26 -4.58 18.76
N TYR A 368 -4.75 -3.35 18.92
CA TYR A 368 -4.02 -2.30 19.65
C TYR A 368 -3.83 -2.63 21.13
N TYR A 369 -4.88 -3.13 21.78
CA TYR A 369 -4.84 -3.43 23.21
C TYR A 369 -4.27 -4.82 23.52
N GLY A 370 -4.54 -5.81 22.65
CA GLY A 370 -4.30 -7.22 22.98
C GLY A 370 -3.02 -7.82 22.43
N GLU A 371 -2.42 -7.27 21.36
CA GLU A 371 -1.38 -8.01 20.63
C GLU A 371 0.04 -7.48 20.79
N PHE A 372 0.22 -6.23 21.19
CA PHE A 372 1.56 -5.69 21.47
C PHE A 372 2.06 -6.14 22.85
N GLU A 373 3.27 -6.66 22.88
CA GLU A 373 3.98 -6.96 24.12
C GLU A 373 4.42 -5.66 24.81
N ASP A 374 4.64 -5.74 26.13
CA ASP A 374 5.19 -4.61 26.87
C ASP A 374 6.59 -4.26 26.35
N GLY A 375 6.84 -2.99 26.14
CA GLY A 375 8.09 -2.49 25.56
C GLY A 375 8.15 -2.48 24.04
N ASP A 376 7.14 -2.99 23.30
CA ASP A 376 7.12 -2.86 21.84
C ASP A 376 6.91 -1.40 21.42
N MET A 377 7.96 -0.78 20.89
CA MET A 377 7.98 0.63 20.48
C MET A 377 7.06 0.94 19.29
N ARG A 378 6.49 -0.09 18.62
CA ARG A 378 5.65 0.07 17.43
C ARG A 378 4.20 0.42 17.74
N ARG A 379 3.67 0.04 18.93
CA ARG A 379 2.24 0.15 19.26
C ARG A 379 1.69 1.55 18.95
N ASP A 380 2.28 2.57 19.54
CA ASP A 380 1.78 3.95 19.48
C ASP A 380 2.20 4.70 18.20
N ILE A 381 3.06 4.08 17.38
CA ILE A 381 3.35 4.50 16.02
C ILE A 381 2.36 3.86 15.04
N THR A 382 1.99 2.62 15.27
CA THR A 382 1.01 1.91 14.44
C THR A 382 -0.37 2.51 14.59
N ALA A 383 -0.78 2.86 15.83
CA ALA A 383 -2.11 3.39 16.08
C ALA A 383 -2.11 4.60 17.03
N THR A 384 -3.17 5.41 16.95
CA THR A 384 -3.42 6.53 17.85
C THR A 384 -4.90 6.63 18.21
N VAL A 385 -5.18 7.07 19.43
CA VAL A 385 -6.53 7.37 19.91
C VAL A 385 -6.91 8.85 19.73
N THR A 386 -5.97 9.67 19.25
CA THR A 386 -6.19 11.10 19.01
C THR A 386 -5.99 11.47 17.55
N GLY A 387 -6.69 12.52 17.14
CA GLY A 387 -6.55 13.17 15.84
C GLY A 387 -6.51 14.68 15.99
N SER A 388 -6.40 15.41 14.88
CA SER A 388 -6.45 16.87 14.89
C SER A 388 -7.89 17.37 14.67
N ASN A 389 -8.35 18.30 15.52
CA ASN A 389 -9.71 18.87 15.40
C ASN A 389 -9.85 19.95 14.32
N GLY A 390 -8.81 20.24 13.56
CA GLY A 390 -8.84 21.18 12.44
C GLY A 390 -8.25 22.54 12.70
N ASP A 391 -8.02 22.90 13.97
CA ASP A 391 -7.25 24.07 14.39
C ASP A 391 -5.87 23.70 14.97
N GLY A 392 -5.56 22.38 14.92
CA GLY A 392 -4.30 21.84 15.41
C GLY A 392 -4.38 21.29 16.83
N ASN A 393 -5.46 21.56 17.57
CA ASN A 393 -5.67 20.94 18.88
C ASN A 393 -5.91 19.44 18.74
N GLU A 394 -5.43 18.68 19.71
CA GLU A 394 -5.69 17.25 19.81
C GLU A 394 -7.16 17.01 20.19
N ALA A 395 -7.75 15.97 19.61
CA ALA A 395 -9.10 15.52 19.92
C ALA A 395 -9.14 13.99 19.97
N ILE A 396 -9.97 13.46 20.87
CA ILE A 396 -10.21 12.01 20.95
C ILE A 396 -10.95 11.53 19.68
N LEU A 397 -10.48 10.43 19.10
CA LEU A 397 -11.17 9.73 18.02
C LEU A 397 -12.32 8.92 18.60
N ARG A 398 -13.54 9.10 18.07
CA ARG A 398 -14.73 8.45 18.60
C ARG A 398 -15.01 7.14 17.87
N PHE A 399 -15.48 6.15 18.59
CA PHE A 399 -16.02 4.92 18.00
C PHE A 399 -17.47 5.16 17.55
N ALA A 400 -17.61 5.78 16.38
CA ALA A 400 -18.88 5.95 15.69
C ALA A 400 -18.67 5.73 14.18
N PRO A 401 -19.66 5.19 13.43
CA PRO A 401 -19.51 5.06 11.98
C PRO A 401 -19.27 6.41 11.34
N GLY A 402 -18.10 6.60 10.70
CA GLY A 402 -17.74 7.88 10.11
C GLY A 402 -16.27 7.97 9.74
N ASN A 403 -15.80 9.17 9.40
CA ASN A 403 -14.39 9.45 9.00
C ASN A 403 -13.80 10.58 9.85
N LYS A 404 -12.53 10.87 9.67
CA LYS A 404 -11.77 11.87 10.44
C LYS A 404 -11.83 11.56 11.95
N LEU A 405 -12.45 12.40 12.79
CA LEU A 405 -12.52 12.19 14.23
C LEU A 405 -13.54 11.12 14.67
N ASP A 406 -14.33 10.60 13.74
CA ASP A 406 -15.18 9.43 13.96
C ASP A 406 -14.52 8.16 13.39
N GLY A 407 -15.08 6.99 13.68
CA GLY A 407 -14.65 5.72 13.11
C GLY A 407 -13.63 4.92 13.93
N GLY A 408 -13.16 5.44 15.06
CA GLY A 408 -12.21 4.76 15.94
C GLY A 408 -10.75 5.15 15.69
N MET A 409 -9.81 4.38 16.23
CA MET A 409 -8.37 4.62 16.17
C MET A 409 -7.84 4.60 14.73
N THR A 410 -6.92 5.50 14.40
CA THR A 410 -6.24 5.53 13.10
C THR A 410 -4.79 5.11 13.22
N THR A 411 -4.17 4.79 12.09
CA THR A 411 -2.71 4.67 12.06
C THR A 411 -2.05 6.00 12.42
N ASN A 412 -0.89 5.92 13.04
CA ASN A 412 -0.05 7.05 13.42
C ASN A 412 1.28 7.08 12.63
N LYS A 413 1.43 6.18 11.66
CA LYS A 413 2.64 6.06 10.81
C LYS A 413 2.83 7.29 9.94
N TRP A 414 1.74 7.82 9.38
CA TRP A 414 1.77 9.01 8.53
C TRP A 414 0.88 10.10 9.11
N ASP A 415 1.44 11.30 9.23
CA ASP A 415 0.71 12.50 9.63
C ASP A 415 1.30 13.71 8.89
N PRO A 416 0.61 14.27 7.89
CA PRO A 416 1.09 15.46 7.19
C PRO A 416 1.39 16.64 8.12
N ASN A 417 0.82 16.63 9.32
CA ASN A 417 1.07 17.66 10.32
C ASN A 417 2.40 17.48 11.10
N ARG A 418 3.13 16.38 10.82
CA ARG A 418 4.48 16.13 11.35
C ARG A 418 5.60 16.42 10.35
N MET A 419 5.27 16.99 9.21
CA MET A 419 6.30 17.45 8.26
C MET A 419 7.16 18.52 8.90
N ASN A 420 8.46 18.49 8.64
CA ASN A 420 9.42 19.47 9.15
C ASN A 420 10.25 20.07 8.00
N PRO A 421 10.06 21.34 7.64
CA PRO A 421 9.08 22.27 8.17
C PRO A 421 7.64 21.87 7.80
N PRO A 422 6.64 22.30 8.59
CA PRO A 422 5.25 22.01 8.28
C PRO A 422 4.86 22.65 6.96
N TYR A 423 4.17 21.90 6.15
CA TYR A 423 3.74 22.36 4.84
C TYR A 423 2.29 22.80 4.85
N VAL A 424 2.03 24.04 4.47
CA VAL A 424 0.68 24.57 4.28
C VAL A 424 0.24 24.15 2.88
N ALA A 425 -0.56 23.12 2.82
CA ALA A 425 -0.93 22.47 1.57
C ALA A 425 -2.43 22.25 1.44
N ASP A 426 -2.88 22.03 0.21
CA ASP A 426 -4.13 21.35 -0.02
C ASP A 426 -4.01 19.88 0.44
N GLN A 427 -5.13 19.31 0.87
CA GLN A 427 -5.19 17.87 1.13
C GLN A 427 -4.64 17.09 -0.07
N ARG A 428 -3.91 15.99 0.14
CA ARG A 428 -3.30 15.16 -0.90
C ARG A 428 -2.11 15.79 -1.64
N GLN A 429 -1.53 16.86 -1.14
CA GLN A 429 -0.39 17.53 -1.80
C GLN A 429 0.85 17.62 -0.91
N SER A 430 0.96 16.77 0.09
CA SER A 430 2.09 16.76 1.02
C SER A 430 3.42 16.43 0.34
N GLY A 431 3.41 15.70 -0.77
CA GLY A 431 4.61 15.23 -1.44
C GLY A 431 5.19 13.94 -0.84
N MET A 432 4.59 13.39 0.21
CA MET A 432 5.03 12.09 0.73
C MET A 432 4.82 11.00 -0.31
N ASN A 433 5.84 10.17 -0.49
CA ASN A 433 5.84 9.08 -1.45
C ASN A 433 4.85 7.96 -1.06
N TRP A 434 4.47 7.15 -2.03
CA TRP A 434 3.74 5.91 -1.80
C TRP A 434 4.73 4.77 -1.63
N PRO A 435 4.89 4.19 -0.42
CA PRO A 435 5.81 3.08 -0.20
C PRO A 435 5.25 1.80 -0.84
N ILE A 436 6.11 1.11 -1.60
CA ILE A 436 5.80 -0.17 -2.24
C ILE A 436 6.46 -1.32 -1.50
N MET A 437 7.76 -1.16 -1.19
CA MET A 437 8.54 -2.19 -0.49
C MET A 437 9.62 -1.56 0.37
N ARG A 438 9.77 -2.07 1.59
CA ARG A 438 10.85 -1.73 2.50
C ARG A 438 11.59 -2.97 3.00
N LEU A 439 12.80 -2.80 3.53
CA LEU A 439 13.69 -3.91 3.85
C LEU A 439 13.10 -4.90 4.87
N ALA A 440 12.34 -4.41 5.85
CA ALA A 440 11.66 -5.29 6.80
C ALA A 440 10.67 -6.25 6.10
N ASP A 441 10.01 -5.83 5.01
CA ASP A 441 9.12 -6.70 4.24
C ASP A 441 9.90 -7.81 3.54
N LEU A 442 10.99 -7.48 2.86
CA LEU A 442 11.89 -8.46 2.24
C LEU A 442 12.41 -9.47 3.29
N MET A 443 12.86 -8.99 4.46
CA MET A 443 13.37 -9.84 5.54
C MET A 443 12.30 -10.81 6.05
N LEU A 444 11.10 -10.33 6.33
CA LEU A 444 10.02 -11.17 6.89
C LEU A 444 9.40 -12.11 5.82
N MET A 445 9.36 -11.74 4.54
CA MET A 445 9.00 -12.68 3.46
C MET A 445 10.05 -13.79 3.32
N ARG A 446 11.33 -13.43 3.41
CA ARG A 446 12.43 -14.40 3.39
C ARG A 446 12.37 -15.34 4.60
N ALA A 447 12.09 -14.80 5.79
CA ALA A 447 11.86 -15.61 6.99
C ALA A 447 10.73 -16.62 6.81
N GLU A 448 9.61 -16.18 6.22
CA GLU A 448 8.46 -17.05 5.95
C GLU A 448 8.81 -18.22 5.03
N VAL A 449 9.44 -17.96 3.89
CA VAL A 449 9.79 -19.05 2.97
C VAL A 449 10.81 -20.01 3.60
N LYS A 450 11.78 -19.51 4.36
CA LYS A 450 12.76 -20.34 5.07
C LYS A 450 12.12 -21.22 6.15
N ALA A 451 11.15 -20.68 6.89
CA ALA A 451 10.40 -21.47 7.87
C ALA A 451 9.59 -22.59 7.20
N VAL A 452 8.87 -22.28 6.10
CA VAL A 452 8.10 -23.28 5.34
C VAL A 452 9.00 -24.37 4.77
N LEU A 453 10.22 -24.02 4.36
CA LEU A 453 11.21 -24.98 3.83
C LEU A 453 12.04 -25.70 4.92
N GLY A 454 11.76 -25.44 6.20
CA GLY A 454 12.42 -26.10 7.33
C GLY A 454 13.78 -25.52 7.73
N ASN A 455 14.14 -24.33 7.24
CA ASN A 455 15.36 -23.62 7.62
C ASN A 455 15.10 -22.64 8.77
N ASP A 456 14.67 -23.17 9.91
CA ASP A 456 14.23 -22.39 11.07
C ASP A 456 15.30 -21.44 11.62
N VAL A 457 16.58 -21.83 11.55
CA VAL A 457 17.68 -21.00 12.09
C VAL A 457 17.81 -19.71 11.29
N ALA A 458 17.80 -19.80 9.97
CA ALA A 458 17.90 -18.64 9.11
C ALA A 458 16.59 -17.80 9.15
N ALA A 459 15.44 -18.44 9.25
CA ALA A 459 14.15 -17.77 9.41
C ALA A 459 14.10 -16.93 10.69
N ARG A 460 14.54 -17.49 11.84
CA ARG A 460 14.63 -16.73 13.09
C ARG A 460 15.61 -15.58 13.05
N SER A 461 16.70 -15.69 12.29
CA SER A 461 17.65 -14.58 12.15
C SER A 461 16.98 -13.34 11.58
N ASP A 462 16.27 -13.50 10.46
CA ASP A 462 15.57 -12.38 9.80
C ASP A 462 14.45 -11.83 10.68
N LEU A 463 13.65 -12.72 11.29
CA LEU A 463 12.57 -12.36 12.21
C LEU A 463 13.09 -11.54 13.39
N ASN A 464 14.14 -12.04 14.06
CA ASN A 464 14.65 -11.40 15.26
C ASN A 464 15.38 -10.10 15.00
N ASP A 465 15.96 -9.89 13.81
CA ASP A 465 16.55 -8.60 13.47
C ASP A 465 15.49 -7.48 13.39
N VAL A 466 14.30 -7.78 12.83
CA VAL A 466 13.17 -6.85 12.82
C VAL A 466 12.65 -6.65 14.24
N ARG A 467 12.54 -7.73 15.02
CA ARG A 467 12.00 -7.70 16.38
C ARG A 467 12.92 -6.92 17.33
N ARG A 468 14.24 -7.08 17.24
CA ARG A 468 15.22 -6.32 18.03
C ARG A 468 15.13 -4.81 17.76
N ARG A 469 14.83 -4.40 16.53
CA ARG A 469 14.54 -2.99 16.24
C ARG A 469 13.30 -2.49 17.00
N ALA A 470 12.29 -3.35 17.18
CA ALA A 470 11.05 -3.00 17.86
C ALA A 470 11.19 -2.90 19.40
N PHE A 471 12.14 -3.63 19.99
CA PHE A 471 12.33 -3.66 21.45
C PHE A 471 13.65 -3.02 21.91
N GLY A 472 14.61 -2.83 21.02
CA GLY A 472 15.95 -2.32 21.35
C GLY A 472 16.88 -3.33 22.00
N ASP A 473 16.44 -4.60 22.18
CA ASP A 473 17.21 -5.65 22.86
C ASP A 473 16.97 -7.04 22.25
N THR A 474 17.57 -8.08 22.85
CA THR A 474 17.46 -9.49 22.45
C THR A 474 16.57 -10.32 23.37
N ASN A 475 15.96 -9.72 24.41
CA ASN A 475 15.18 -10.47 25.41
C ASN A 475 13.86 -10.99 24.82
N HIS A 476 13.41 -10.36 23.75
CA HIS A 476 12.17 -10.68 23.05
C HIS A 476 12.40 -11.54 21.80
N ASP A 477 13.61 -12.08 21.60
CA ASP A 477 13.92 -12.95 20.47
C ASP A 477 13.05 -14.22 20.46
N ILE A 478 12.43 -14.50 19.34
CA ILE A 478 11.64 -15.71 19.09
C ILE A 478 12.58 -16.92 19.03
N GLN A 479 12.18 -18.01 19.69
CA GLN A 479 12.93 -19.27 19.77
C GLN A 479 12.16 -20.47 19.22
N SER A 480 10.93 -20.29 18.77
CA SER A 480 10.07 -21.32 18.21
C SER A 480 10.63 -21.95 16.94
N SER A 481 10.05 -23.06 16.50
CA SER A 481 10.43 -23.80 15.30
C SER A 481 9.19 -24.39 14.62
N GLY A 482 9.34 -24.81 13.35
CA GLY A 482 8.27 -25.43 12.57
C GLY A 482 7.03 -24.52 12.42
N ASP A 483 5.85 -25.12 12.56
CA ASP A 483 4.57 -24.39 12.36
C ASP A 483 4.40 -23.19 13.33
N GLN A 484 4.92 -23.29 14.54
CA GLN A 484 4.86 -22.17 15.48
C GLN A 484 5.76 -21.02 15.03
N LEU A 485 6.92 -21.29 14.47
CA LEU A 485 7.78 -20.22 13.91
C LEU A 485 7.11 -19.51 12.74
N LEU A 486 6.43 -20.24 11.87
CA LEU A 486 5.65 -19.64 10.79
C LEU A 486 4.53 -18.74 11.34
N ALA A 487 3.82 -19.20 12.37
CA ALA A 487 2.80 -18.39 13.04
C ALA A 487 3.38 -17.11 13.66
N ASP A 488 4.53 -17.20 14.32
CA ASP A 488 5.23 -16.06 14.92
C ASP A 488 5.72 -15.07 13.85
N ILE A 489 6.20 -15.54 12.69
CA ILE A 489 6.59 -14.68 11.57
C ILE A 489 5.36 -13.93 11.01
N LEU A 490 4.24 -14.59 10.84
CA LEU A 490 3.00 -13.96 10.37
C LEU A 490 2.42 -12.98 11.40
N GLN A 491 2.63 -13.23 12.68
CA GLN A 491 2.30 -12.29 13.75
C GLN A 491 3.24 -11.08 13.73
N GLU A 492 4.55 -11.29 13.57
CA GLU A 492 5.51 -10.21 13.47
C GLU A 492 5.21 -9.31 12.24
N ARG A 493 4.84 -9.91 11.09
CA ARG A 493 4.37 -9.17 9.92
C ARG A 493 3.14 -8.32 10.24
N LYS A 494 2.20 -8.84 11.03
CA LYS A 494 1.01 -8.08 11.48
C LYS A 494 1.41 -6.87 12.33
N LEU A 495 2.28 -7.07 13.33
CA LEU A 495 2.77 -5.99 14.21
C LEU A 495 3.56 -4.92 13.42
N GLU A 496 4.34 -5.35 12.45
CA GLU A 496 5.21 -4.50 11.65
C GLU A 496 4.45 -3.68 10.61
N PHE A 497 3.47 -4.29 9.90
CA PHE A 497 2.84 -3.72 8.72
C PHE A 497 1.38 -3.28 8.92
N ALA A 498 0.80 -3.42 10.10
CA ALA A 498 -0.55 -2.90 10.33
C ALA A 498 -0.60 -1.41 10.02
N GLY A 499 -1.62 -1.00 9.26
CA GLY A 499 -1.75 0.34 8.70
C GLY A 499 -1.04 0.55 7.36
N GLU A 500 -0.25 -0.43 6.86
CA GLU A 500 0.41 -0.37 5.54
C GLU A 500 -0.33 -1.18 4.46
N GLY A 501 -1.39 -1.91 4.84
CA GLY A 501 -2.28 -2.58 3.90
C GLY A 501 -1.82 -3.95 3.40
N GLN A 502 -0.92 -4.63 4.10
CA GLN A 502 -0.40 -5.93 3.69
C GLN A 502 -1.14 -7.11 4.33
N ARG A 503 -1.68 -6.95 5.55
CA ARG A 503 -2.20 -8.05 6.36
C ARG A 503 -3.26 -8.90 5.66
N ARG A 504 -4.21 -8.30 4.94
CA ARG A 504 -5.25 -9.03 4.21
C ARG A 504 -4.67 -10.02 3.21
N TRP A 505 -3.66 -9.60 2.45
CA TRP A 505 -3.00 -10.42 1.44
C TRP A 505 -2.17 -11.54 2.07
N ASP A 506 -1.48 -11.28 3.17
CA ASP A 506 -0.78 -12.31 3.94
C ASP A 506 -1.74 -13.39 4.42
N LEU A 507 -2.91 -13.01 4.95
CA LEU A 507 -3.93 -13.94 5.40
C LEU A 507 -4.51 -14.78 4.25
N ILE A 508 -4.79 -14.14 3.10
CA ILE A 508 -5.32 -14.83 1.93
C ILE A 508 -4.32 -15.88 1.45
N ARG A 509 -3.07 -15.47 1.15
CA ARG A 509 -2.09 -16.40 0.56
C ARG A 509 -1.61 -17.51 1.52
N ASN A 510 -1.73 -17.30 2.82
CA ASN A 510 -1.44 -18.32 3.83
C ASN A 510 -2.65 -19.19 4.20
N GLY A 511 -3.82 -18.95 3.60
CA GLY A 511 -5.00 -19.77 3.85
C GLY A 511 -5.69 -19.53 5.20
N LEU A 512 -5.42 -18.38 5.84
CA LEU A 512 -5.84 -18.05 7.21
C LEU A 512 -6.96 -17.01 7.29
N PHE A 513 -7.35 -16.42 6.17
CA PHE A 513 -8.22 -15.23 6.18
C PHE A 513 -9.55 -15.47 6.89
N VAL A 514 -10.25 -16.57 6.57
CA VAL A 514 -11.58 -16.85 7.15
C VAL A 514 -11.47 -17.15 8.64
N GLU A 515 -10.46 -17.93 9.04
CA GLU A 515 -10.19 -18.27 10.43
C GLU A 515 -9.99 -17.00 11.27
N LYS A 516 -9.06 -16.14 10.86
CA LYS A 516 -8.75 -14.89 11.57
C LYS A 516 -9.89 -13.89 11.56
N ALA A 517 -10.67 -13.84 10.50
CA ALA A 517 -11.88 -13.03 10.44
C ALA A 517 -12.96 -13.49 11.43
N VAL A 518 -13.13 -14.80 11.61
CA VAL A 518 -14.07 -15.36 12.60
C VAL A 518 -13.57 -15.11 14.02
N GLU A 519 -12.28 -15.30 14.27
CA GLU A 519 -11.65 -15.04 15.57
C GLU A 519 -11.84 -13.58 16.00
N VAL A 520 -11.46 -12.62 15.17
CA VAL A 520 -11.58 -11.18 15.53
C VAL A 520 -13.02 -10.75 15.73
N ARG A 521 -13.98 -11.29 14.97
CA ARG A 521 -15.41 -11.03 15.21
C ARG A 521 -15.90 -11.56 16.54
N ALA A 522 -15.45 -12.77 16.91
CA ALA A 522 -15.81 -13.37 18.19
C ALA A 522 -15.21 -12.55 19.36
N GLU A 523 -13.96 -12.14 19.24
CA GLU A 523 -13.27 -11.31 20.22
C GLU A 523 -13.94 -9.94 20.38
N MET A 524 -14.26 -9.27 19.27
CA MET A 524 -15.01 -7.99 19.30
C MET A 524 -16.39 -8.15 19.96
N SER A 525 -17.09 -9.25 19.71
CA SER A 525 -18.39 -9.52 20.34
C SER A 525 -18.24 -9.78 21.83
N GLN A 526 -17.21 -10.50 22.25
CA GLN A 526 -16.90 -10.72 23.66
C GLN A 526 -16.53 -9.42 24.37
N MET A 527 -15.72 -8.57 23.70
CA MET A 527 -15.36 -7.25 24.22
C MET A 527 -16.59 -6.38 24.46
N VAL A 528 -17.57 -6.36 23.54
CA VAL A 528 -18.85 -5.64 23.73
C VAL A 528 -19.60 -6.17 24.95
N ALA A 529 -19.71 -7.49 25.09
CA ALA A 529 -20.40 -8.10 26.24
C ALA A 529 -19.71 -7.76 27.57
N ASP A 530 -18.40 -7.77 27.62
CA ASP A 530 -17.63 -7.40 28.81
C ASP A 530 -17.75 -5.91 29.14
N LEU A 531 -17.65 -5.04 28.15
CA LEU A 531 -17.87 -3.60 28.32
C LEU A 531 -19.25 -3.32 28.93
N GLN A 532 -20.32 -3.98 28.42
CA GLN A 532 -21.68 -3.81 28.94
C GLN A 532 -21.85 -4.33 30.37
N SER A 533 -21.21 -5.45 30.73
CA SER A 533 -21.44 -6.11 32.00
C SER A 533 -20.47 -5.69 33.10
N LYS A 534 -19.21 -5.39 32.75
CA LYS A 534 -18.13 -5.09 33.70
C LYS A 534 -17.65 -3.63 33.63
N GLY A 535 -17.93 -2.92 32.52
CA GLY A 535 -17.40 -1.60 32.25
C GLY A 535 -16.02 -1.58 31.58
N TYR A 536 -15.43 -2.75 31.35
CA TYR A 536 -14.15 -2.93 30.64
C TYR A 536 -14.04 -4.34 30.07
N HIS A 537 -13.13 -4.51 29.10
CA HIS A 537 -12.65 -5.82 28.63
C HIS A 537 -11.16 -5.91 28.90
N GLU A 538 -10.70 -7.06 29.39
CA GLU A 538 -9.30 -7.32 29.69
C GLU A 538 -8.72 -8.32 28.69
N PHE A 539 -7.57 -7.97 28.10
CA PHE A 539 -6.84 -8.78 27.14
C PHE A 539 -5.81 -9.69 27.85
N ALA A 540 -5.31 -10.70 27.14
CA ALA A 540 -4.38 -11.67 27.68
C ALA A 540 -3.05 -11.07 28.18
N ASN A 541 -2.64 -9.93 27.64
CA ASN A 541 -1.46 -9.18 28.09
C ASN A 541 -1.72 -8.29 29.32
N GLY A 542 -2.93 -8.30 29.87
CA GLY A 542 -3.32 -7.52 31.04
C GLY A 542 -3.82 -6.10 30.73
N ASN A 543 -3.75 -5.64 29.50
CA ASN A 543 -4.33 -4.37 29.11
C ASN A 543 -5.86 -4.43 29.14
N GLN A 544 -6.48 -3.30 29.47
CA GLN A 544 -7.93 -3.17 29.53
C GLN A 544 -8.40 -2.05 28.61
N ILE A 545 -9.45 -2.30 27.83
CA ILE A 545 -10.20 -1.25 27.17
C ILE A 545 -11.41 -0.90 28.05
N PRO A 546 -11.51 0.32 28.62
CA PRO A 546 -12.62 0.72 29.46
C PRO A 546 -13.77 1.36 28.65
N MET A 547 -14.97 1.40 29.26
CA MET A 547 -16.12 2.16 28.75
C MET A 547 -15.82 3.65 28.61
N TYR A 548 -15.06 4.21 29.55
CA TYR A 548 -14.76 5.63 29.68
C TYR A 548 -13.27 5.81 29.96
N ILE A 549 -12.70 6.86 29.40
CA ILE A 549 -11.38 7.38 29.72
C ILE A 549 -11.50 8.77 30.35
N TRP A 550 -10.44 9.25 30.95
CA TRP A 550 -10.39 10.56 31.61
C TRP A 550 -9.46 11.45 30.82
N VAL A 551 -9.96 12.56 30.30
CA VAL A 551 -9.24 13.42 29.36
C VAL A 551 -9.16 14.84 29.88
N LYS A 552 -7.96 15.44 29.80
CA LYS A 552 -7.72 16.82 30.17
C LYS A 552 -6.95 17.51 29.06
N SER A 553 -7.39 18.73 28.69
CA SER A 553 -6.60 19.59 27.79
C SER A 553 -5.39 20.13 28.55
N VAL A 554 -4.24 20.05 27.94
CA VAL A 554 -2.94 20.53 28.47
C VAL A 554 -2.45 21.65 27.56
N HIS A 555 -2.18 22.80 28.17
CA HIS A 555 -1.67 23.96 27.43
C HIS A 555 -0.27 23.68 26.86
N ARG A 556 -0.01 24.24 25.69
CA ARG A 556 1.31 24.34 25.07
C ARG A 556 1.70 25.82 25.00
N ASP A 557 2.88 26.19 25.49
CA ASP A 557 3.36 27.56 25.44
C ASP A 557 3.54 28.05 24.01
N ASN A 558 3.94 27.15 23.11
CA ASN A 558 3.98 27.40 21.67
C ASN A 558 3.06 26.44 20.93
N PRO A 559 2.01 26.92 20.26
CA PRO A 559 1.05 26.05 19.56
C PRO A 559 1.69 25.25 18.42
N LEU A 560 2.85 25.65 17.94
CA LEU A 560 3.53 25.04 16.80
C LEU A 560 4.68 24.13 17.19
N THR A 561 5.11 24.18 18.47
CA THR A 561 6.14 23.30 19.01
C THR A 561 5.53 22.41 20.10
N TYR A 562 6.14 21.28 20.32
CA TYR A 562 5.77 20.37 21.38
C TYR A 562 6.59 20.72 22.63
N ASP A 563 6.03 21.56 23.50
CA ASP A 563 6.73 22.05 24.69
C ASP A 563 6.78 21.04 25.84
N ALA A 564 5.82 20.09 25.85
CA ALA A 564 5.81 19.06 26.86
C ALA A 564 6.83 17.96 26.53
N ASP A 565 7.42 17.41 27.57
CA ASP A 565 8.25 16.21 27.45
C ASP A 565 7.42 15.09 26.79
N PRO A 566 7.82 14.58 25.63
CA PRO A 566 7.09 13.52 24.95
C PRO A 566 7.04 12.21 25.77
N THR A 567 7.90 12.09 26.78
CA THR A 567 7.93 10.95 27.71
C THR A 567 7.13 11.21 28.98
N ASP A 568 6.51 12.39 29.14
CA ASP A 568 5.66 12.68 30.30
C ASP A 568 4.48 11.72 30.36
N PRO A 569 4.39 10.87 31.39
CA PRO A 569 3.30 9.88 31.51
C PRO A 569 1.93 10.53 31.73
N ALA A 570 1.84 11.81 32.06
CA ALA A 570 0.58 12.54 32.14
C ALA A 570 0.00 12.89 30.77
N LEU A 571 0.79 12.83 29.72
CA LEU A 571 0.32 13.01 28.35
C LEU A 571 -0.14 11.70 27.76
N TYR A 572 -0.93 11.80 26.67
CA TYR A 572 -1.30 10.59 25.93
C TYR A 572 -0.04 9.83 25.50
N PRO A 573 0.04 8.52 25.79
CA PRO A 573 1.16 7.71 25.33
C PRO A 573 1.20 7.66 23.80
N GLY A 574 2.37 7.61 23.24
CA GLY A 574 2.58 7.58 21.81
C GLY A 574 3.45 8.76 21.37
N TRP A 575 4.12 8.51 20.24
CA TRP A 575 5.02 9.49 19.69
C TRP A 575 4.26 10.66 19.05
N ARG A 576 4.63 11.89 19.41
CA ARG A 576 4.02 13.11 18.87
C ARG A 576 4.98 13.93 18.03
N GLY A 577 6.27 13.69 18.14
CA GLY A 577 7.30 14.45 17.48
C GLY A 577 7.47 15.88 18.04
N GLN A 578 8.62 16.41 17.83
CA GLN A 578 8.93 17.82 18.09
C GLN A 578 9.22 18.51 16.76
N TYR A 579 8.61 19.67 16.55
CA TYR A 579 8.80 20.48 15.37
C TYR A 579 9.25 21.86 15.77
N ASP A 580 10.28 22.38 15.13
CA ASP A 580 10.63 23.80 15.24
C ASP A 580 9.95 24.56 14.08
N TYR A 581 8.79 25.10 14.37
CA TYR A 581 8.04 25.92 13.44
C TYR A 581 8.46 27.40 13.47
N SER A 582 9.34 27.79 14.40
CA SER A 582 9.70 29.19 14.63
C SER A 582 10.37 29.88 13.45
N THR A 583 10.91 29.10 12.51
CA THR A 583 11.65 29.60 11.35
C THR A 583 10.88 29.54 10.04
N THR A 584 9.57 29.19 10.05
CA THR A 584 8.79 28.96 8.84
C THR A 584 7.57 29.87 8.73
N ASP A 585 7.20 30.26 7.52
CA ASP A 585 5.97 31.02 7.25
C ASP A 585 4.70 30.25 7.61
N ALA A 586 4.78 28.92 7.71
CA ALA A 586 3.70 28.06 8.15
C ALA A 586 3.23 28.38 9.58
N ALA A 587 4.11 28.91 10.42
CA ALA A 587 3.79 29.35 11.78
C ALA A 587 2.62 30.33 11.82
N SER A 588 2.54 31.24 10.85
CA SER A 588 1.46 32.23 10.76
C SER A 588 0.13 31.65 10.27
N ALA A 589 0.15 30.48 9.64
CA ALA A 589 -1.04 29.83 9.09
C ALA A 589 -1.74 28.89 10.08
N VAL A 590 -1.04 28.40 11.11
CA VAL A 590 -1.61 27.54 12.14
C VAL A 590 -2.33 28.39 13.19
N LYS A 591 -3.59 28.06 13.43
CA LYS A 591 -4.46 28.83 14.31
C LYS A 591 -4.80 28.06 15.58
N GLY A 592 -4.84 28.77 16.72
CA GLY A 592 -5.51 28.33 17.95
C GLY A 592 -5.00 27.04 18.58
N THR A 593 -3.76 26.65 18.36
CA THR A 593 -3.26 25.32 18.70
C THR A 593 -2.50 25.30 20.01
N ASP A 594 -3.17 25.53 21.10
CA ASP A 594 -2.52 25.60 22.40
C ASP A 594 -2.83 24.41 23.32
N HIS A 595 -3.52 23.38 22.79
CA HIS A 595 -3.91 22.23 23.60
C HIS A 595 -3.38 20.91 23.06
N ASN A 596 -2.88 20.12 23.99
CA ASN A 596 -2.63 18.69 23.89
C ASN A 596 -3.59 17.95 24.81
N LEU A 597 -3.54 16.64 24.90
CA LEU A 597 -4.38 15.85 25.79
C LEU A 597 -3.53 15.03 26.75
N ALA A 598 -3.85 15.11 28.04
CA ALA A 598 -3.51 14.10 29.01
C ALA A 598 -4.67 13.12 29.12
N ILE A 599 -4.38 11.81 29.13
CA ILE A 599 -5.37 10.74 29.15
C ILE A 599 -5.02 9.76 30.25
N GLU A 600 -5.96 9.56 31.17
CA GLU A 600 -5.87 8.58 32.26
C GLU A 600 -6.88 7.45 32.00
N GLY A 601 -6.53 6.24 32.42
CA GLY A 601 -7.39 5.08 32.28
C GLY A 601 -7.51 4.56 30.86
N LEU A 602 -6.52 4.79 29.97
CA LEU A 602 -6.58 4.29 28.59
C LEU A 602 -6.40 2.77 28.53
N PHE A 603 -5.50 2.22 29.34
CA PHE A 603 -5.17 0.78 29.39
C PHE A 603 -5.59 0.10 30.69
N GLU A 604 -6.28 0.82 31.56
CA GLU A 604 -6.80 0.32 32.81
C GLU A 604 -8.21 0.86 33.09
N TYR A 605 -9.04 0.07 33.72
CA TYR A 605 -10.36 0.52 34.13
C TYR A 605 -10.29 1.35 35.41
N ILE A 606 -10.81 2.56 35.36
CA ILE A 606 -11.04 3.40 36.53
C ILE A 606 -12.54 3.45 36.78
N ASP A 607 -12.99 2.85 37.90
CA ASP A 607 -14.39 2.88 38.30
C ASP A 607 -14.85 4.35 38.46
N PRO A 608 -15.85 4.80 37.71
CA PRO A 608 -16.35 6.18 37.79
C PRO A 608 -16.87 6.60 39.16
N SER A 609 -17.18 5.65 40.04
CA SER A 609 -17.58 5.91 41.43
C SER A 609 -16.44 5.97 42.44
N SER A 610 -15.22 5.62 42.02
CA SER A 610 -14.02 5.54 42.88
C SER A 610 -13.51 6.89 43.36
N GLU A 611 -12.72 6.89 44.41
CA GLU A 611 -12.01 8.10 44.90
C GLU A 611 -10.99 8.60 43.85
N ARG A 612 -10.37 7.67 43.07
CA ARG A 612 -9.47 8.05 41.97
C ARG A 612 -10.21 8.84 40.89
N ALA A 613 -11.42 8.42 40.51
CA ALA A 613 -12.24 9.14 39.54
C ALA A 613 -12.61 10.56 40.04
N LYS A 614 -13.01 10.69 41.31
CA LYS A 614 -13.30 11.98 41.91
C LYS A 614 -12.07 12.90 41.96
N GLN A 615 -10.89 12.32 42.23
CA GLN A 615 -9.65 13.09 42.21
C GLN A 615 -9.32 13.59 40.79
N LEU A 616 -9.48 12.75 39.78
CA LEU A 616 -9.26 13.13 38.38
C LEU A 616 -10.23 14.28 37.98
N GLU A 617 -11.50 14.20 38.38
CA GLU A 617 -12.47 15.31 38.14
C GLU A 617 -12.04 16.59 38.85
N ALA A 618 -11.55 16.50 40.08
CA ALA A 618 -11.03 17.65 40.84
C ALA A 618 -9.78 18.24 40.19
N ASP A 619 -8.95 17.41 39.55
CA ASP A 619 -7.76 17.81 38.81
C ASP A 619 -8.07 18.32 37.38
N GLY A 620 -9.34 18.40 37.04
CA GLY A 620 -9.82 18.96 35.76
C GLY A 620 -9.90 17.99 34.60
N TYR A 621 -9.82 16.67 34.85
CA TYR A 621 -10.10 15.65 33.84
C TYR A 621 -11.61 15.52 33.62
N VAL A 622 -12.00 15.23 32.39
CA VAL A 622 -13.39 15.00 31.98
C VAL A 622 -13.55 13.54 31.60
N LYS A 623 -14.55 12.89 32.20
CA LYS A 623 -14.97 11.56 31.82
C LYS A 623 -15.47 11.57 30.38
N THR A 624 -14.83 10.79 29.50
CA THR A 624 -15.04 10.79 28.06
C THR A 624 -15.44 9.39 27.59
N ASP A 625 -16.46 9.29 26.75
CA ASP A 625 -16.90 8.03 26.15
C ASP A 625 -15.77 7.44 25.30
N TRP A 626 -15.47 6.15 25.52
CA TRP A 626 -14.47 5.41 24.77
C TRP A 626 -15.03 4.06 24.30
N GLY A 627 -14.85 2.98 25.03
CA GLY A 627 -15.49 1.69 24.73
C GLY A 627 -17.01 1.77 24.64
N LYS A 628 -17.63 2.78 25.29
CA LYS A 628 -19.04 3.07 25.13
C LYS A 628 -19.44 3.32 23.68
N GLY A 629 -18.61 4.00 22.89
CA GLY A 629 -18.88 4.20 21.47
C GLY A 629 -18.94 2.88 20.68
N ILE A 630 -18.12 1.89 21.05
CA ILE A 630 -18.19 0.53 20.46
C ILE A 630 -19.50 -0.16 20.84
N VAL A 631 -19.91 -0.07 22.11
CA VAL A 631 -21.17 -0.65 22.60
C VAL A 631 -22.37 -0.01 21.92
N ASP A 632 -22.41 1.30 21.83
CA ASP A 632 -23.51 2.04 21.21
C ASP A 632 -23.64 1.73 19.70
N ASN A 633 -22.57 1.31 19.06
CA ASN A 633 -22.49 0.98 17.64
C ASN A 633 -22.05 -0.49 17.40
N ALA A 634 -22.46 -1.41 18.30
CA ALA A 634 -22.00 -2.79 18.30
C ALA A 634 -22.25 -3.52 16.98
N ASP A 635 -23.37 -3.28 16.32
CA ASP A 635 -23.64 -3.88 15.01
C ASP A 635 -22.58 -3.48 13.96
N HIS A 636 -22.20 -2.20 13.95
CA HIS A 636 -21.16 -1.70 13.05
C HIS A 636 -19.79 -2.35 13.32
N TYR A 637 -19.39 -2.44 14.59
CA TYR A 637 -18.05 -2.94 14.97
C TYR A 637 -17.93 -4.46 15.07
N CYS A 638 -19.04 -5.20 15.17
CA CYS A 638 -19.01 -6.65 15.28
C CYS A 638 -19.55 -7.37 14.04
N ASN A 639 -20.48 -6.78 13.30
CA ASN A 639 -21.22 -7.47 12.25
C ASN A 639 -21.21 -6.75 10.90
N SER A 640 -21.83 -5.57 10.81
CA SER A 640 -22.17 -4.98 9.51
C SER A 640 -20.99 -4.33 8.78
N ASN A 641 -19.98 -3.91 9.52
CA ASN A 641 -18.81 -3.26 8.95
C ASN A 641 -17.53 -4.09 9.03
N LEU A 642 -17.46 -4.99 10.00
CA LEU A 642 -16.29 -5.81 10.23
C LEU A 642 -16.30 -7.05 9.35
N LEU A 643 -15.59 -6.99 8.22
CA LEU A 643 -15.44 -8.11 7.27
C LEU A 643 -16.79 -8.71 6.82
N PRO A 644 -17.72 -7.90 6.29
CA PRO A 644 -19.12 -8.30 6.11
C PRO A 644 -19.31 -9.45 5.12
N GLY A 645 -18.37 -9.62 4.18
CA GLY A 645 -18.42 -10.70 3.19
C GLY A 645 -18.03 -12.08 3.72
N VAL A 646 -17.52 -12.18 4.95
CA VAL A 646 -17.09 -13.48 5.52
C VAL A 646 -18.29 -14.33 5.89
N LYS A 647 -18.36 -15.52 5.29
CA LYS A 647 -19.39 -16.55 5.55
C LYS A 647 -18.74 -17.76 6.24
N ALA A 648 -19.57 -18.67 6.75
CA ALA A 648 -19.11 -19.97 7.20
C ALA A 648 -18.51 -20.75 6.00
N GLY A 649 -17.38 -21.42 6.24
CA GLY A 649 -16.62 -22.11 5.22
C GLY A 649 -15.20 -21.54 5.10
N ASN A 650 -14.38 -22.16 4.25
CA ASN A 650 -12.96 -21.80 4.13
C ASN A 650 -12.65 -20.96 2.89
N VAL A 651 -13.65 -20.34 2.26
CA VAL A 651 -13.44 -19.47 1.09
C VAL A 651 -13.48 -18.02 1.55
N PRO A 652 -12.43 -17.22 1.29
CA PRO A 652 -12.45 -15.79 1.56
C PRO A 652 -13.61 -15.10 0.86
N PRO A 653 -14.10 -13.98 1.39
CA PRO A 653 -15.04 -13.14 0.65
C PRO A 653 -14.42 -12.66 -0.65
N ARG A 654 -15.25 -12.24 -1.60
CA ARG A 654 -14.79 -11.72 -2.88
C ARG A 654 -13.95 -10.47 -2.69
N TYR A 655 -12.75 -10.46 -3.23
CA TYR A 655 -11.76 -9.38 -3.10
C TYR A 655 -11.22 -8.89 -4.45
N TYR A 656 -11.59 -9.54 -5.57
CA TYR A 656 -11.18 -9.10 -6.90
C TYR A 656 -12.04 -7.94 -7.41
N PHE A 657 -11.41 -7.07 -8.18
CA PHE A 657 -12.11 -6.05 -8.97
C PHE A 657 -12.74 -6.68 -10.23
N PRO A 658 -13.86 -6.14 -10.71
CA PRO A 658 -14.40 -6.53 -12.00
C PRO A 658 -13.50 -6.04 -13.14
N ILE A 659 -13.37 -6.87 -14.19
CA ILE A 659 -12.77 -6.47 -15.47
C ILE A 659 -13.72 -5.46 -16.14
N PRO A 660 -13.19 -4.37 -16.75
CA PRO A 660 -14.01 -3.34 -17.38
C PRO A 660 -14.97 -3.85 -18.45
N PHE A 661 -16.17 -3.30 -18.49
CA PHE A 661 -17.21 -3.66 -19.46
C PHE A 661 -16.73 -3.59 -20.93
N GLU A 662 -15.95 -2.58 -21.28
CA GLU A 662 -15.40 -2.41 -22.62
C GLU A 662 -14.55 -3.62 -23.04
N VAL A 663 -13.75 -4.16 -22.12
CA VAL A 663 -12.93 -5.35 -22.35
C VAL A 663 -13.81 -6.59 -22.53
N LEU A 664 -14.82 -6.76 -21.68
CA LEU A 664 -15.78 -7.87 -21.80
C LEU A 664 -16.50 -7.81 -23.14
N SER A 665 -17.09 -6.66 -23.50
CA SER A 665 -17.90 -6.49 -24.70
C SER A 665 -17.10 -6.70 -26.00
N HIS A 666 -15.85 -6.23 -26.04
CA HIS A 666 -14.99 -6.34 -27.21
C HIS A 666 -14.32 -7.72 -27.36
N SER A 667 -14.30 -8.54 -26.31
CA SER A 667 -13.67 -9.86 -26.36
C SER A 667 -14.46 -10.95 -27.08
N ASN A 668 -15.68 -10.64 -27.56
CA ASN A 668 -16.60 -11.63 -28.13
C ASN A 668 -16.88 -12.83 -27.19
N GLY A 669 -16.97 -12.56 -25.88
CA GLY A 669 -17.22 -13.57 -24.85
C GLY A 669 -16.02 -14.42 -24.45
N LYS A 670 -14.81 -14.12 -24.96
CA LYS A 670 -13.57 -14.81 -24.56
C LYS A 670 -13.04 -14.34 -23.20
N VAL A 671 -13.42 -13.13 -22.76
CA VAL A 671 -13.13 -12.58 -21.45
C VAL A 671 -14.44 -12.36 -20.70
N THR A 672 -14.54 -12.91 -19.52
CA THR A 672 -15.71 -12.79 -18.65
C THR A 672 -15.26 -12.50 -17.22
N ASN A 673 -16.09 -11.82 -16.45
CA ASN A 673 -15.89 -11.73 -15.01
C ASN A 673 -16.19 -13.09 -14.35
N GLY A 674 -15.36 -13.45 -13.37
CA GLY A 674 -15.60 -14.59 -12.47
C GLY A 674 -16.14 -14.12 -11.12
N TYR A 675 -16.13 -15.05 -10.15
CA TYR A 675 -16.33 -14.75 -8.72
C TYR A 675 -17.70 -14.13 -8.40
N GLY A 676 -18.72 -14.32 -9.24
CA GLY A 676 -20.02 -13.68 -9.10
C GLY A 676 -20.02 -12.17 -9.34
N LEU A 677 -18.98 -11.64 -9.95
CA LEU A 677 -18.93 -10.24 -10.36
C LEU A 677 -19.81 -9.98 -11.60
N ALA A 678 -20.34 -8.77 -11.73
CA ALA A 678 -21.20 -8.38 -12.82
C ALA A 678 -20.54 -8.58 -14.20
N GLN A 679 -21.36 -8.89 -15.22
CA GLN A 679 -20.91 -9.03 -16.62
C GLN A 679 -21.26 -7.79 -17.46
N GLU A 680 -22.10 -6.88 -16.92
CA GLU A 680 -22.60 -5.69 -17.60
C GLU A 680 -22.49 -4.43 -16.74
#